data_af7ca68f0987033c19b93c110ee0b91f
#
_entry.id   af7ca68f0987033c19b93c110ee0b91f
#
_cell.length_a   1.000
_cell.length_b   1.000
_cell.length_c   1.000
_cell.angle_alpha   90.00
_cell.angle_beta   90.00
_cell.angle_gamma   90.00
#
_symmetry.space_group_name_H-M   'P 1'
#
loop_
_entity.id
_entity.type
_entity.pdbx_description
1 polymer ?
#
loop_
_entity_poly.entity_id
_entity_poly.type
_entity_poly.pdbx_seq_one_letter_code
_entity_poly.pdbx_strand_id
1 'polypeptide(L)'
;HDFTNKAGVLHSEVMLPKGAPEAFADRATLWNAVEAAEKRKDAQLAREVEFALPRELSKKDNVKLAREFVKAEFVEKGMIADLNVHWDIGKDGKAKPHAHVMLTMREVTKDGFGAKVRDWNKTALVEQWRERWADHVNRALAERDIDARIDHRSLEAQGIALEPQDKIGPAASRIGGRGLEAERIEEHRAIAQRNGERIIGNPALALDAITHQQATFTKRDLAAFVHRHSDGKEQFDAAYNAVRALPDLIALGKDGREQDRFTSRAMIETEQRLHRAADAMAQRNRHAVNDILRNAAFANASKRGLVLSGEQKSAFEHVTKSKGLAVVVGYAGTGKSAMLGVAREAWESAGYTVHGAALSGIAAEGLENGSGIASRTIASLEHQWGKGREQLTSRDVLVIDEAGMVGTRQMERMLSHAAKAAAKVVLVGDQQQLQAIEAGAAFRAIHERHGGVEISEVRRQLSAWQQDATRHLATGRTGEAIRTYEERGMVHAADTREIARAALIEGWNQERQTNPSDSRIILTHANDEVRELNSMARSKMRAAGQLGADATIKAARGERQFASGDRIIFLRNERGLGVKNGTLGTVARASAQSMAVRTDDGREVAFDTKDYAHIDHGYAATIHKAQGMTVDRAHVLATPGMDSHSAYVAMSRHREG
;
A
#
# COMPACT_ATOMS: atom_id res chain seq x y z
N HIS A 1 10.22 20.88 -23.99
CA HIS A 1 11.25 19.84 -23.88
C HIS A 1 10.70 18.53 -24.47
N ASP A 2 11.29 18.06 -25.56
CA ASP A 2 10.96 16.75 -26.16
C ASP A 2 12.01 15.73 -25.72
N PHE A 3 11.61 14.79 -24.89
CA PHE A 3 12.48 13.74 -24.35
C PHE A 3 12.57 12.50 -25.25
N THR A 4 11.75 12.41 -26.31
CA THR A 4 11.71 11.21 -27.18
C THR A 4 13.00 11.01 -27.98
N ASN A 5 13.73 12.09 -28.24
CA ASN A 5 14.98 12.07 -29.03
C ASN A 5 16.24 11.83 -28.18
N LYS A 6 16.12 11.62 -26.86
CA LYS A 6 17.26 11.28 -26.00
C LYS A 6 17.60 9.79 -26.14
N ALA A 7 18.89 9.50 -26.17
CA ALA A 7 19.37 8.12 -26.10
C ALA A 7 18.87 7.45 -24.79
N GLY A 8 18.44 6.19 -24.88
CA GLY A 8 18.00 5.44 -23.69
C GLY A 8 16.52 5.48 -23.40
N VAL A 9 15.69 6.15 -24.23
CA VAL A 9 14.22 6.13 -24.07
C VAL A 9 13.70 4.70 -24.25
N LEU A 10 13.11 4.17 -23.20
CA LEU A 10 12.51 2.85 -23.16
C LEU A 10 11.02 2.87 -23.51
N HIS A 11 10.33 3.93 -23.06
CA HIS A 11 8.90 4.11 -23.25
C HIS A 11 8.56 5.60 -23.22
N SER A 12 7.63 6.03 -24.06
CA SER A 12 7.15 7.40 -24.12
C SER A 12 5.69 7.43 -24.52
N GLU A 13 4.84 8.07 -23.70
CA GLU A 13 3.41 8.21 -23.96
C GLU A 13 2.82 9.45 -23.31
N VAL A 14 1.75 9.99 -23.89
CA VAL A 14 0.89 10.99 -23.28
C VAL A 14 -0.32 10.29 -22.68
N MET A 15 -0.51 10.41 -21.38
CA MET A 15 -1.59 9.80 -20.63
C MET A 15 -2.67 10.84 -20.36
N LEU A 16 -3.87 10.61 -20.89
CA LEU A 16 -4.98 11.53 -20.80
C LEU A 16 -5.92 11.19 -19.64
N PRO A 17 -6.36 12.18 -18.85
CA PRO A 17 -7.46 12.00 -17.94
C PRO A 17 -8.76 11.81 -18.73
N LYS A 18 -9.74 11.18 -18.10
CA LYS A 18 -11.01 10.92 -18.74
C LYS A 18 -11.71 12.23 -19.13
N GLY A 19 -12.19 12.28 -20.38
CA GLY A 19 -12.88 13.45 -20.93
C GLY A 19 -11.96 14.50 -21.53
N ALA A 20 -10.66 14.27 -21.55
CA ALA A 20 -9.72 15.11 -22.31
C ALA A 20 -9.93 14.90 -23.82
N PRO A 21 -9.70 15.94 -24.66
CA PRO A 21 -9.72 15.80 -26.10
C PRO A 21 -8.71 14.72 -26.55
N GLU A 22 -9.14 13.80 -27.39
CA GLU A 22 -8.25 12.75 -27.94
C GLU A 22 -7.05 13.32 -28.69
N ALA A 23 -7.20 14.50 -29.32
CA ALA A 23 -6.11 15.20 -30.00
C ALA A 23 -4.92 15.51 -29.08
N PHE A 24 -5.12 15.59 -27.77
CA PHE A 24 -4.05 15.81 -26.78
C PHE A 24 -3.19 14.55 -26.54
N ALA A 25 -3.52 13.43 -27.14
CA ALA A 25 -2.61 12.27 -27.20
C ALA A 25 -1.37 12.58 -28.09
N ASP A 26 -1.51 13.50 -29.05
CA ASP A 26 -0.37 14.04 -29.78
C ASP A 26 0.35 15.10 -28.93
N ARG A 27 1.64 14.85 -28.66
CA ARG A 27 2.47 15.67 -27.78
C ARG A 27 2.59 17.12 -28.25
N ALA A 28 2.77 17.34 -29.55
CA ALA A 28 2.90 18.69 -30.10
C ALA A 28 1.59 19.45 -29.95
N THR A 29 0.47 18.83 -30.27
CA THR A 29 -0.87 19.40 -30.12
C THR A 29 -1.15 19.75 -28.64
N LEU A 30 -0.80 18.85 -27.73
CA LEU A 30 -0.96 19.07 -26.28
C LEU A 30 -0.20 20.31 -25.81
N TRP A 31 1.11 20.36 -26.04
CA TRP A 31 1.93 21.42 -25.45
C TRP A 31 1.72 22.78 -26.13
N ASN A 32 1.37 22.81 -27.41
CA ASN A 32 0.92 24.02 -28.08
C ASN A 32 -0.41 24.56 -27.51
N ALA A 33 -1.34 23.66 -27.18
CA ALA A 33 -2.59 24.05 -26.54
C ALA A 33 -2.39 24.53 -25.10
N VAL A 34 -1.44 23.94 -24.35
CA VAL A 34 -1.05 24.42 -22.99
C VAL A 34 -0.49 25.83 -23.07
N GLU A 35 0.42 26.10 -24.01
CA GLU A 35 1.01 27.43 -24.22
C GLU A 35 -0.05 28.45 -24.62
N ALA A 36 -0.92 28.11 -25.57
CA ALA A 36 -2.00 28.97 -26.02
C ALA A 36 -3.03 29.31 -24.91
N ALA A 37 -3.22 28.43 -23.93
CA ALA A 37 -4.12 28.66 -22.80
C ALA A 37 -3.57 29.65 -21.76
N GLU A 38 -2.28 30.01 -21.81
CA GLU A 38 -1.66 30.94 -20.86
C GLU A 38 -1.64 32.37 -21.41
N LYS A 39 -2.15 33.32 -20.61
CA LYS A 39 -2.23 34.74 -20.97
C LYS A 39 -0.95 35.53 -20.69
N ARG A 40 -0.10 35.06 -19.79
CA ARG A 40 1.12 35.74 -19.35
C ARG A 40 2.36 35.03 -19.90
N LYS A 41 3.35 35.81 -20.37
CA LYS A 41 4.62 35.29 -20.91
C LYS A 41 5.47 34.53 -19.87
N ASP A 42 5.31 34.85 -18.59
CA ASP A 42 6.00 34.25 -17.44
C ASP A 42 5.15 33.18 -16.74
N ALA A 43 4.10 32.68 -17.39
CA ALA A 43 3.24 31.68 -16.79
C ALA A 43 3.94 30.32 -16.68
N GLN A 44 3.75 29.66 -15.55
CA GLN A 44 4.16 28.25 -15.42
C GLN A 44 3.27 27.40 -16.33
N LEU A 45 3.87 26.77 -17.33
CA LEU A 45 3.18 25.93 -18.33
C LEU A 45 2.98 24.50 -17.83
N ALA A 46 3.99 23.96 -17.19
CA ALA A 46 4.02 22.58 -16.74
C ALA A 46 4.70 22.43 -15.39
N ARG A 47 4.54 21.27 -14.79
CA ARG A 47 5.36 20.77 -13.69
C ARG A 47 6.05 19.49 -14.14
N GLU A 48 7.34 19.40 -13.92
CA GLU A 48 8.08 18.16 -14.09
C GLU A 48 8.20 17.42 -12.76
N VAL A 49 8.00 16.11 -12.82
CA VAL A 49 8.26 15.17 -11.73
C VAL A 49 9.22 14.12 -12.27
N GLU A 50 10.40 14.02 -11.66
CA GLU A 50 11.37 12.96 -11.96
C GLU A 50 11.41 11.98 -10.79
N PHE A 51 11.40 10.68 -11.10
CA PHE A 51 11.58 9.63 -10.09
C PHE A 51 12.43 8.47 -10.59
N ALA A 52 13.28 7.95 -9.68
CA ALA A 52 14.11 6.80 -9.97
C ALA A 52 13.28 5.53 -10.00
N LEU A 53 13.61 4.64 -10.91
CA LEU A 53 13.06 3.30 -11.03
C LEU A 53 14.05 2.27 -10.47
N PRO A 54 13.57 1.18 -9.83
CA PRO A 54 14.46 0.16 -9.29
C PRO A 54 15.15 -0.61 -10.42
N ARG A 55 16.48 -0.65 -10.39
CA ARG A 55 17.29 -1.40 -11.37
C ARG A 55 17.17 -2.91 -11.21
N GLU A 56 16.67 -3.35 -10.08
CA GLU A 56 16.40 -4.74 -9.72
C GLU A 56 15.23 -5.32 -10.49
N LEU A 57 14.34 -4.47 -10.98
CA LEU A 57 13.21 -4.85 -11.82
C LEU A 57 13.59 -4.92 -13.30
N SER A 58 12.87 -5.74 -14.06
CA SER A 58 13.02 -5.79 -15.52
C SER A 58 12.60 -4.47 -16.18
N LYS A 59 13.06 -4.23 -17.43
CA LYS A 59 12.62 -3.07 -18.23
C LYS A 59 11.10 -2.97 -18.32
N LYS A 60 10.44 -4.09 -18.58
CA LYS A 60 8.99 -4.19 -18.70
C LYS A 60 8.28 -3.86 -17.38
N ASP A 61 8.79 -4.38 -16.27
CA ASP A 61 8.21 -4.12 -14.94
C ASP A 61 8.38 -2.65 -14.55
N ASN A 62 9.52 -2.04 -14.88
CA ASN A 62 9.75 -0.61 -14.64
C ASN A 62 8.82 0.30 -15.44
N VAL A 63 8.57 0.00 -16.72
CA VAL A 63 7.57 0.74 -17.51
C VAL A 63 6.18 0.59 -16.89
N LYS A 64 5.82 -0.63 -16.50
CA LYS A 64 4.53 -0.90 -15.85
C LYS A 64 4.40 -0.11 -14.54
N LEU A 65 5.40 -0.17 -13.67
CA LEU A 65 5.44 0.53 -12.39
C LEU A 65 5.31 2.05 -12.57
N ALA A 66 6.05 2.64 -13.50
CA ALA A 66 5.98 4.07 -13.79
C ALA A 66 4.59 4.48 -14.29
N ARG A 67 4.00 3.72 -15.22
CA ARG A 67 2.66 3.99 -15.75
C ARG A 67 1.58 3.91 -14.67
N GLU A 68 1.64 2.89 -13.81
CA GLU A 68 0.68 2.69 -12.72
C GLU A 68 0.73 3.85 -11.73
N PHE A 69 1.92 4.27 -11.32
CA PHE A 69 2.10 5.40 -10.43
C PHE A 69 1.61 6.71 -11.04
N VAL A 70 2.06 7.04 -12.28
CA VAL A 70 1.68 8.27 -12.98
C VAL A 70 0.17 8.33 -13.19
N LYS A 71 -0.44 7.22 -13.53
CA LYS A 71 -1.88 7.12 -13.70
C LYS A 71 -2.63 7.39 -12.39
N ALA A 72 -2.24 6.72 -11.31
CA ALA A 72 -2.91 6.82 -10.02
C ALA A 72 -2.75 8.21 -9.38
N GLU A 73 -1.53 8.78 -9.46
CA GLU A 73 -1.21 10.00 -8.72
C GLU A 73 -1.44 11.30 -9.50
N PHE A 74 -1.46 11.24 -10.83
CA PHE A 74 -1.61 12.44 -11.65
C PHE A 74 -2.81 12.38 -12.61
N VAL A 75 -2.88 11.35 -13.45
CA VAL A 75 -3.89 11.28 -14.49
C VAL A 75 -5.30 11.12 -13.92
N GLU A 76 -5.46 10.25 -12.93
CA GLU A 76 -6.75 10.06 -12.25
C GLU A 76 -7.18 11.27 -11.43
N LYS A 77 -6.23 12.19 -11.13
CA LYS A 77 -6.51 13.47 -10.46
C LYS A 77 -6.80 14.62 -11.45
N GLY A 78 -6.86 14.31 -12.75
CA GLY A 78 -7.27 15.24 -13.79
C GLY A 78 -6.14 15.94 -14.54
N MET A 79 -4.88 15.60 -14.27
CA MET A 79 -3.72 16.11 -15.02
C MET A 79 -3.50 15.29 -16.27
N ILE A 80 -3.11 15.93 -17.38
CA ILE A 80 -2.49 15.21 -18.49
C ILE A 80 -1.03 15.01 -18.12
N ALA A 81 -0.54 13.77 -18.27
CA ALA A 81 0.82 13.39 -17.96
C ALA A 81 1.56 12.92 -19.21
N ASP A 82 2.63 13.60 -19.55
CA ASP A 82 3.56 13.21 -20.61
C ASP A 82 4.70 12.41 -19.96
N LEU A 83 4.60 11.08 -20.02
CA LEU A 83 5.50 10.12 -19.36
C LEU A 83 6.59 9.66 -20.31
N ASN A 84 7.84 9.79 -19.89
CA ASN A 84 9.01 9.29 -20.60
C ASN A 84 9.87 8.45 -19.65
N VAL A 85 10.02 7.16 -19.93
CA VAL A 85 10.84 6.22 -19.16
C VAL A 85 12.18 6.02 -19.85
N HIS A 86 13.25 6.21 -19.11
CA HIS A 86 14.62 6.08 -19.58
C HIS A 86 15.31 4.89 -18.94
N TRP A 87 16.17 4.22 -19.72
CA TRP A 87 17.02 3.13 -19.29
C TRP A 87 18.47 3.43 -19.64
N ASP A 88 19.05 4.36 -18.90
CA ASP A 88 20.44 4.75 -19.11
C ASP A 88 21.39 3.74 -18.48
N ILE A 89 22.55 3.56 -19.12
CA ILE A 89 23.65 2.79 -18.55
C ILE A 89 24.70 3.78 -18.03
N GLY A 90 24.99 3.71 -16.74
CA GLY A 90 26.01 4.55 -16.12
C GLY A 90 27.43 4.21 -16.62
N LYS A 91 28.41 5.08 -16.31
CA LYS A 91 29.83 4.83 -16.59
C LYS A 91 30.36 3.57 -15.87
N ASP A 92 29.68 3.16 -14.80
CA ASP A 92 29.92 1.95 -14.02
C ASP A 92 29.31 0.68 -14.65
N GLY A 93 28.77 0.79 -15.87
CA GLY A 93 28.09 -0.31 -16.58
C GLY A 93 26.73 -0.71 -16.00
N LYS A 94 26.25 -0.04 -14.95
CA LYS A 94 24.96 -0.36 -14.31
C LYS A 94 23.82 0.45 -14.88
N ALA A 95 22.63 -0.16 -14.93
CA ALA A 95 21.43 0.53 -15.32
C ALA A 95 21.04 1.61 -14.31
N LYS A 96 20.61 2.77 -14.81
CA LYS A 96 20.06 3.90 -14.04
C LYS A 96 18.67 4.24 -14.60
N PRO A 97 17.68 3.37 -14.41
CA PRO A 97 16.35 3.62 -14.90
C PRO A 97 15.69 4.76 -14.12
N HIS A 98 14.98 5.63 -14.83
CA HIS A 98 14.23 6.74 -14.25
C HIS A 98 13.10 7.15 -15.19
N ALA A 99 12.16 7.91 -14.65
CA ALA A 99 11.04 8.45 -15.41
C ALA A 99 10.96 9.96 -15.27
N HIS A 100 10.71 10.64 -16.38
CA HIS A 100 10.32 12.04 -16.44
C HIS A 100 8.84 12.14 -16.77
N VAL A 101 8.10 12.94 -16.01
CA VAL A 101 6.69 13.17 -16.20
C VAL A 101 6.43 14.66 -16.23
N MET A 102 5.98 15.17 -17.38
CA MET A 102 5.51 16.55 -17.49
C MET A 102 3.99 16.57 -17.27
N LEU A 103 3.53 17.41 -16.35
CA LEU A 103 2.14 17.50 -15.91
C LEU A 103 1.54 18.84 -16.29
N THR A 104 0.30 18.82 -16.78
CA THR A 104 -0.47 20.04 -17.04
C THR A 104 -0.97 20.65 -15.72
N MET A 105 -1.18 21.98 -15.72
CA MET A 105 -1.51 22.75 -14.51
C MET A 105 -2.95 23.29 -14.51
N ARG A 106 -3.76 22.92 -15.52
CA ARG A 106 -5.12 23.39 -15.71
C ARG A 106 -6.11 22.24 -15.72
N GLU A 107 -7.33 22.50 -15.31
CA GLU A 107 -8.46 21.60 -15.58
C GLU A 107 -8.51 21.23 -17.04
N VAL A 108 -8.79 19.98 -17.33
CA VAL A 108 -8.95 19.47 -18.69
C VAL A 108 -10.41 19.13 -18.90
N THR A 109 -11.01 19.75 -19.90
CA THR A 109 -12.40 19.53 -20.31
C THR A 109 -12.44 18.98 -21.74
N LYS A 110 -13.60 18.55 -22.20
CA LYS A 110 -13.80 18.11 -23.60
C LYS A 110 -13.50 19.20 -24.64
N ASP A 111 -13.57 20.48 -24.22
CA ASP A 111 -13.36 21.64 -25.10
C ASP A 111 -11.93 22.22 -24.98
N GLY A 112 -11.05 21.58 -24.17
CA GLY A 112 -9.66 22.03 -23.96
C GLY A 112 -9.36 22.37 -22.50
N PHE A 113 -8.49 23.37 -22.28
CA PHE A 113 -8.04 23.75 -20.94
C PHE A 113 -8.94 24.78 -20.27
N GLY A 114 -9.37 24.48 -19.05
CA GLY A 114 -10.14 25.35 -18.17
C GLY A 114 -9.28 26.19 -17.23
N ALA A 115 -9.75 26.38 -15.99
CA ALA A 115 -9.09 27.17 -14.97
C ALA A 115 -7.79 26.50 -14.46
N LYS A 116 -6.83 27.33 -13.98
CA LYS A 116 -5.61 26.82 -13.35
C LYS A 116 -5.91 26.23 -11.98
N VAL A 117 -5.48 24.99 -11.72
CA VAL A 117 -5.73 24.30 -10.45
C VAL A 117 -4.57 24.58 -9.50
N ARG A 118 -4.74 25.59 -8.65
CA ARG A 118 -3.70 26.04 -7.70
C ARG A 118 -3.33 24.98 -6.66
N ASP A 119 -4.27 24.11 -6.32
CA ASP A 119 -4.08 23.05 -5.34
C ASP A 119 -3.01 22.02 -5.77
N TRP A 120 -2.80 21.85 -7.08
CA TRP A 120 -1.73 20.98 -7.58
C TRP A 120 -0.31 21.51 -7.30
N ASN A 121 -0.18 22.77 -6.85
CA ASN A 121 1.10 23.39 -6.47
C ASN A 121 1.41 23.34 -4.98
N LYS A 122 0.57 22.72 -4.15
CA LYS A 122 0.81 22.59 -2.71
C LYS A 122 2.01 21.70 -2.45
N THR A 123 2.97 22.19 -1.64
CA THR A 123 4.17 21.43 -1.23
C THR A 123 3.85 20.12 -0.53
N ALA A 124 2.75 20.06 0.23
CA ALA A 124 2.27 18.85 0.89
C ALA A 124 2.00 17.68 -0.08
N LEU A 125 1.67 17.97 -1.35
CA LEU A 125 1.49 16.92 -2.36
C LEU A 125 2.80 16.22 -2.73
N VAL A 126 3.93 16.92 -2.65
CA VAL A 126 5.25 16.34 -2.97
C VAL A 126 5.60 15.25 -1.95
N GLU A 127 5.36 15.50 -0.67
CA GLU A 127 5.58 14.49 0.38
C GLU A 127 4.64 13.29 0.21
N GLN A 128 3.38 13.56 -0.10
CA GLN A 128 2.40 12.50 -0.38
C GLN A 128 2.79 11.67 -1.62
N TRP A 129 3.31 12.29 -2.68
CA TRP A 129 3.79 11.56 -3.87
C TRP A 129 5.04 10.73 -3.56
N ARG A 130 5.95 11.23 -2.72
CA ARG A 130 7.13 10.47 -2.27
C ARG A 130 6.74 9.23 -1.48
N GLU A 131 5.83 9.36 -0.52
CA GLU A 131 5.29 8.25 0.26
C GLU A 131 4.66 7.20 -0.65
N ARG A 132 3.74 7.63 -1.53
CA ARG A 132 3.07 6.72 -2.45
C ARG A 132 4.02 6.08 -3.46
N TRP A 133 5.03 6.82 -3.92
CA TRP A 133 6.05 6.24 -4.79
C TRP A 133 6.83 5.14 -4.08
N ALA A 134 7.24 5.37 -2.83
CA ALA A 134 7.88 4.35 -2.03
C ALA A 134 7.00 3.10 -1.85
N ASP A 135 5.71 3.28 -1.59
CA ASP A 135 4.75 2.18 -1.49
C ASP A 135 4.64 1.37 -2.80
N HIS A 136 4.55 2.06 -3.94
CA HIS A 136 4.50 1.41 -5.25
C HIS A 136 5.76 0.61 -5.55
N VAL A 137 6.95 1.20 -5.31
CA VAL A 137 8.24 0.53 -5.53
C VAL A 137 8.41 -0.66 -4.60
N ASN A 138 8.18 -0.47 -3.30
CA ASN A 138 8.38 -1.53 -2.30
C ASN A 138 7.46 -2.72 -2.55
N ARG A 139 6.24 -2.46 -3.01
CA ARG A 139 5.31 -3.50 -3.44
C ARG A 139 5.85 -4.24 -4.67
N ALA A 140 6.25 -3.50 -5.72
CA ALA A 140 6.76 -4.12 -6.94
C ALA A 140 8.03 -4.95 -6.70
N LEU A 141 8.89 -4.54 -5.77
CA LEU A 141 10.08 -5.31 -5.35
C LEU A 141 9.68 -6.56 -4.56
N ALA A 142 8.74 -6.44 -3.62
CA ALA A 142 8.23 -7.57 -2.85
C ALA A 142 7.56 -8.63 -3.73
N GLU A 143 6.78 -8.21 -4.72
CA GLU A 143 6.14 -9.09 -5.69
C GLU A 143 7.12 -9.92 -6.53
N ARG A 144 8.40 -9.55 -6.53
CA ARG A 144 9.48 -10.26 -7.23
C ARG A 144 10.47 -10.95 -6.30
N ASP A 145 10.13 -11.07 -5.01
CA ASP A 145 11.02 -11.61 -3.96
C ASP A 145 12.38 -10.90 -3.90
N ILE A 146 12.39 -9.60 -4.23
CA ILE A 146 13.58 -8.76 -4.16
C ILE A 146 13.62 -8.08 -2.79
N ASP A 147 14.68 -8.34 -2.03
CA ASP A 147 14.86 -7.81 -0.65
C ASP A 147 15.40 -6.36 -0.62
N ALA A 148 15.20 -5.60 -1.68
CA ALA A 148 15.49 -4.16 -1.70
C ALA A 148 14.23 -3.37 -1.33
N ARG A 149 14.40 -2.28 -0.60
CA ARG A 149 13.31 -1.37 -0.21
C ARG A 149 13.78 0.08 -0.34
N ILE A 150 12.83 0.98 -0.53
CA ILE A 150 13.09 2.43 -0.47
C ILE A 150 12.22 3.06 0.62
N ASP A 151 12.72 4.14 1.22
CA ASP A 151 12.03 4.95 2.21
C ASP A 151 11.89 6.39 1.67
N HIS A 152 10.68 6.93 1.72
CA HIS A 152 10.37 8.28 1.23
C HIS A 152 10.78 9.39 2.19
N ARG A 153 10.99 9.05 3.47
CA ARG A 153 11.36 10.01 4.51
C ARG A 153 12.76 10.56 4.25
N SER A 154 12.98 11.80 4.64
CA SER A 154 14.33 12.38 4.62
C SER A 154 15.30 11.58 5.51
N LEU A 155 16.59 11.62 5.23
CA LEU A 155 17.59 10.94 6.07
C LEU A 155 17.51 11.43 7.52
N GLU A 156 17.26 12.71 7.73
CA GLU A 156 17.05 13.29 9.07
C GLU A 156 15.80 12.69 9.77
N ALA A 157 14.68 12.56 9.06
CA ALA A 157 13.46 11.92 9.58
C ALA A 157 13.64 10.43 9.87
N GLN A 158 14.59 9.78 9.21
CA GLN A 158 15.03 8.42 9.48
C GLN A 158 16.04 8.34 10.63
N GLY A 159 16.49 9.47 11.18
CA GLY A 159 17.52 9.54 12.20
C GLY A 159 18.95 9.33 11.67
N ILE A 160 19.14 9.45 10.34
CA ILE A 160 20.43 9.29 9.67
C ILE A 160 21.08 10.66 9.50
N ALA A 161 22.21 10.90 10.16
CA ALA A 161 22.93 12.17 10.15
C ALA A 161 23.84 12.36 8.92
N LEU A 162 23.32 12.02 7.73
CA LEU A 162 23.99 12.25 6.44
C LEU A 162 23.17 13.23 5.60
N GLU A 163 23.85 14.01 4.76
CA GLU A 163 23.17 14.91 3.83
C GLU A 163 22.60 14.11 2.65
N PRO A 164 21.34 14.38 2.26
CA PRO A 164 20.76 13.77 1.07
C PRO A 164 21.51 14.24 -0.18
N GLN A 165 21.76 13.32 -1.11
CA GLN A 165 22.42 13.62 -2.37
C GLN A 165 21.40 13.79 -3.48
N ASP A 166 21.46 14.91 -4.19
CA ASP A 166 20.70 15.11 -5.41
C ASP A 166 21.24 14.26 -6.55
N LYS A 167 20.33 13.81 -7.43
CA LYS A 167 20.70 13.03 -8.60
C LYS A 167 21.36 13.91 -9.67
N ILE A 168 22.55 13.55 -10.12
CA ILE A 168 23.16 14.16 -11.29
C ILE A 168 22.64 13.48 -12.55
N GLY A 169 22.00 14.24 -13.46
CA GLY A 169 21.55 13.74 -14.76
C GLY A 169 22.75 13.36 -15.67
N PRO A 170 22.56 12.43 -16.65
CA PRO A 170 23.63 12.01 -17.56
C PRO A 170 24.20 13.14 -18.43
N ALA A 171 23.41 14.17 -18.72
CA ALA A 171 23.84 15.34 -19.46
C ALA A 171 24.86 16.16 -18.66
N ALA A 172 24.59 16.40 -17.38
CA ALA A 172 25.49 17.13 -16.48
C ALA A 172 26.85 16.44 -16.31
N SER A 173 26.89 15.11 -16.35
CA SER A 173 28.15 14.35 -16.25
C SER A 173 29.01 14.37 -17.52
N ARG A 174 28.44 14.77 -18.69
CA ARG A 174 29.14 14.82 -19.98
C ARG A 174 29.62 16.22 -20.37
N ILE A 175 28.97 17.26 -19.85
CA ILE A 175 29.24 18.66 -20.17
C ILE A 175 29.86 19.33 -18.95
N GLY A 176 31.08 18.98 -18.65
CA GLY A 176 31.86 19.75 -17.67
C GLY A 176 32.13 21.14 -18.24
N GLY A 177 31.31 22.12 -17.85
CA GLY A 177 31.68 23.49 -18.11
C GLY A 177 30.64 24.52 -18.57
N ARG A 178 29.36 24.26 -18.48
CA ARG A 178 28.36 25.31 -18.81
C ARG A 178 27.18 25.36 -17.82
N GLY A 179 27.22 26.37 -16.95
CA GLY A 179 26.05 26.85 -16.21
C GLY A 179 25.54 25.96 -15.07
N LEU A 180 24.25 26.01 -14.79
CA LEU A 180 23.52 25.37 -13.69
C LEU A 180 23.76 23.84 -13.53
N GLU A 181 24.18 23.14 -14.58
CA GLU A 181 24.48 21.70 -14.52
C GLU A 181 25.88 21.43 -13.94
N ALA A 182 26.85 22.31 -14.15
CA ALA A 182 28.16 22.22 -13.51
C ALA A 182 28.05 22.46 -12.00
N GLU A 183 27.24 23.42 -11.60
CA GLU A 183 26.97 23.75 -10.21
C GLU A 183 26.33 22.55 -9.45
N ARG A 184 25.41 21.83 -10.08
CA ARG A 184 24.82 20.59 -9.50
C ARG A 184 25.84 19.46 -9.33
N ILE A 185 26.80 19.32 -10.24
CA ILE A 185 27.87 18.32 -10.13
C ILE A 185 28.79 18.67 -8.96
N GLU A 186 29.16 19.95 -8.86
CA GLU A 186 29.98 20.43 -7.76
C GLU A 186 29.27 20.29 -6.42
N GLU A 187 28.00 20.64 -6.34
CA GLU A 187 27.15 20.44 -5.15
C GLU A 187 27.08 18.95 -4.74
N HIS A 188 26.83 18.06 -5.70
CA HIS A 188 26.79 16.63 -5.43
C HIS A 188 28.12 16.07 -4.91
N ARG A 189 29.24 16.52 -5.50
CA ARG A 189 30.57 16.14 -5.01
C ARG A 189 30.84 16.71 -3.64
N ALA A 190 30.47 17.97 -3.41
CA ALA A 190 30.61 18.62 -2.12
C ALA A 190 29.79 17.89 -1.03
N ILE A 191 28.56 17.46 -1.33
CA ILE A 191 27.76 16.64 -0.42
C ILE A 191 28.41 15.28 -0.17
N ALA A 192 28.90 14.61 -1.23
CA ALA A 192 29.61 13.33 -1.09
C ALA A 192 30.87 13.48 -0.23
N GLN A 193 31.61 14.55 -0.44
CA GLN A 193 32.82 14.87 0.35
C GLN A 193 32.45 15.12 1.82
N ARG A 194 31.45 15.99 2.11
CA ARG A 194 31.01 16.25 3.49
C ARG A 194 30.49 14.98 4.18
N ASN A 195 29.74 14.14 3.48
CA ASN A 195 29.30 12.86 4.01
C ASN A 195 30.45 11.90 4.26
N GLY A 196 31.42 11.84 3.35
CA GLY A 196 32.64 11.06 3.52
C GLY A 196 33.46 11.51 4.73
N GLU A 197 33.63 12.83 4.93
CA GLU A 197 34.26 13.40 6.12
C GLU A 197 33.52 13.04 7.41
N ARG A 198 32.17 13.12 7.40
CA ARG A 198 31.34 12.69 8.54
C ARG A 198 31.51 11.22 8.86
N ILE A 199 31.53 10.36 7.82
CA ILE A 199 31.75 8.91 8.00
C ILE A 199 33.16 8.64 8.52
N ILE A 200 34.19 9.33 8.04
CA ILE A 200 35.55 9.19 8.55
C ILE A 200 35.62 9.64 10.01
N GLY A 201 35.00 10.77 10.35
CA GLY A 201 34.96 11.30 11.71
C GLY A 201 34.08 10.49 12.68
N ASN A 202 33.03 9.89 12.18
CA ASN A 202 32.13 9.02 12.93
C ASN A 202 31.66 7.84 12.06
N PRO A 203 32.44 6.78 11.96
CA PRO A 203 32.11 5.65 11.08
C PRO A 203 30.85 4.87 11.49
N ALA A 204 30.37 5.04 12.73
CA ALA A 204 29.12 4.44 13.19
C ALA A 204 27.90 4.93 12.39
N LEU A 205 27.93 6.15 11.83
CA LEU A 205 26.88 6.68 10.96
C LEU A 205 26.60 5.78 9.76
N ALA A 206 27.63 5.19 9.17
CA ALA A 206 27.47 4.27 8.05
C ALA A 206 26.78 2.98 8.47
N LEU A 207 27.13 2.44 9.64
CA LEU A 207 26.50 1.22 10.19
C LEU A 207 25.03 1.48 10.53
N ASP A 208 24.72 2.60 11.13
CA ASP A 208 23.34 2.96 11.48
C ASP A 208 22.49 3.14 10.22
N ALA A 209 23.01 3.84 9.22
CA ALA A 209 22.30 4.08 7.97
C ALA A 209 22.02 2.77 7.21
N ILE A 210 22.98 1.85 7.12
CA ILE A 210 22.80 0.56 6.47
C ILE A 210 21.81 -0.30 7.26
N THR A 211 21.97 -0.37 8.59
CA THR A 211 21.11 -1.21 9.44
C THR A 211 19.72 -0.63 9.67
N HIS A 212 19.44 0.58 9.18
CA HIS A 212 18.09 1.11 9.13
C HIS A 212 17.23 0.37 8.09
N GLN A 213 17.81 -0.02 6.97
CA GLN A 213 17.11 -0.69 5.86
C GLN A 213 17.30 -2.21 5.86
N GLN A 214 18.42 -2.72 6.37
CA GLN A 214 18.78 -4.14 6.35
C GLN A 214 19.32 -4.56 7.72
N ALA A 215 18.70 -5.53 8.38
CA ALA A 215 19.21 -6.03 9.68
C ALA A 215 20.64 -6.61 9.54
N THR A 216 20.94 -7.22 8.39
CA THR A 216 22.25 -7.77 8.06
C THR A 216 22.66 -7.35 6.65
N PHE A 217 23.97 -7.18 6.41
CA PHE A 217 24.51 -6.75 5.13
C PHE A 217 25.84 -7.45 4.81
N THR A 218 26.26 -7.41 3.55
CA THR A 218 27.54 -7.96 3.08
C THR A 218 28.63 -6.89 2.99
N LYS A 219 29.89 -7.31 2.84
CA LYS A 219 31.01 -6.39 2.52
C LYS A 219 30.74 -5.56 1.26
N ARG A 220 30.04 -6.15 0.28
CA ARG A 220 29.65 -5.48 -0.96
C ARG A 220 28.65 -4.35 -0.71
N ASP A 221 27.66 -4.59 0.14
CA ASP A 221 26.65 -3.58 0.50
C ASP A 221 27.29 -2.41 1.22
N LEU A 222 28.20 -2.70 2.16
CA LEU A 222 29.00 -1.67 2.84
C LEU A 222 29.84 -0.86 1.85
N ALA A 223 30.56 -1.52 0.95
CA ALA A 223 31.37 -0.84 -0.06
C ALA A 223 30.50 0.04 -0.99
N ALA A 224 29.35 -0.47 -1.40
CA ALA A 224 28.41 0.28 -2.24
C ALA A 224 27.84 1.52 -1.51
N PHE A 225 27.55 1.37 -0.21
CA PHE A 225 27.09 2.49 0.62
C PHE A 225 28.17 3.56 0.75
N VAL A 226 29.38 3.19 1.15
CA VAL A 226 30.49 4.14 1.34
C VAL A 226 30.87 4.82 0.01
N HIS A 227 30.89 4.08 -1.10
CA HIS A 227 31.15 4.64 -2.42
C HIS A 227 30.13 5.71 -2.83
N ARG A 228 28.87 5.53 -2.43
CA ARG A 228 27.83 6.53 -2.69
C ARG A 228 28.04 7.82 -1.90
N HIS A 229 28.60 7.72 -0.70
CA HIS A 229 28.74 8.82 0.26
C HIS A 229 30.19 9.30 0.41
N SER A 230 31.04 9.13 -0.60
CA SER A 230 32.41 9.62 -0.63
C SER A 230 32.77 10.17 -2.01
N ASP A 231 33.71 11.14 -2.07
CA ASP A 231 34.24 11.69 -3.30
C ASP A 231 35.64 11.20 -3.54
N GLY A 232 35.82 10.49 -4.66
CA GLY A 232 37.10 9.96 -5.06
C GLY A 232 37.59 8.73 -4.29
N LYS A 233 38.69 8.13 -4.78
CA LYS A 233 39.20 6.86 -4.26
C LYS A 233 39.77 7.00 -2.85
N GLU A 234 40.53 8.06 -2.60
CA GLU A 234 41.23 8.26 -1.32
C GLU A 234 40.24 8.38 -0.15
N GLN A 235 39.19 9.18 -0.33
CA GLN A 235 38.14 9.34 0.69
C GLN A 235 37.33 8.06 0.85
N PHE A 236 37.01 7.35 -0.24
CA PHE A 236 36.39 6.04 -0.18
C PHE A 236 37.22 5.06 0.65
N ASP A 237 38.50 4.91 0.35
CA ASP A 237 39.40 3.99 1.05
C ASP A 237 39.50 4.35 2.55
N ALA A 238 39.61 5.64 2.88
CA ALA A 238 39.67 6.13 4.25
C ALA A 238 38.35 5.81 5.00
N ALA A 239 37.19 6.17 4.44
CA ALA A 239 35.88 5.93 5.05
C ALA A 239 35.59 4.43 5.18
N TYR A 240 35.85 3.64 4.15
CA TYR A 240 35.62 2.20 4.16
C TYR A 240 36.49 1.49 5.21
N ASN A 241 37.76 1.85 5.31
CA ASN A 241 38.66 1.28 6.33
C ASN A 241 38.29 1.72 7.73
N ALA A 242 37.86 2.98 7.92
CA ALA A 242 37.37 3.48 9.20
C ALA A 242 36.15 2.68 9.68
N VAL A 243 35.15 2.42 8.80
CA VAL A 243 33.98 1.59 9.16
C VAL A 243 34.37 0.15 9.46
N ARG A 244 35.30 -0.43 8.67
CA ARG A 244 35.75 -1.81 8.89
C ARG A 244 36.56 -2.00 10.18
N ALA A 245 37.20 -0.95 10.65
CA ALA A 245 37.99 -0.98 11.89
C ALA A 245 37.11 -0.80 13.15
N LEU A 246 35.80 -0.47 12.99
CA LEU A 246 34.92 -0.29 14.13
C LEU A 246 34.67 -1.60 14.86
N PRO A 247 34.79 -1.61 16.20
CA PRO A 247 34.39 -2.75 17.04
C PRO A 247 32.87 -2.98 17.01
N ASP A 248 32.10 -2.00 16.54
CA ASP A 248 30.64 -2.05 16.39
C ASP A 248 30.18 -2.75 15.11
N LEU A 249 31.10 -3.02 14.18
CA LEU A 249 30.86 -3.90 13.03
C LEU A 249 30.99 -5.36 13.48
N ILE A 250 29.86 -6.02 13.63
CA ILE A 250 29.81 -7.40 14.13
C ILE A 250 29.67 -8.38 12.95
N ALA A 251 30.58 -9.34 12.89
CA ALA A 251 30.50 -10.46 11.95
C ALA A 251 29.54 -11.52 12.48
N LEU A 252 28.59 -11.94 11.66
CA LEU A 252 27.58 -12.98 11.99
C LEU A 252 27.93 -14.36 11.41
N GLY A 253 29.03 -14.46 10.64
CA GLY A 253 29.37 -15.66 9.91
C GLY A 253 28.83 -15.64 8.48
N LYS A 254 28.80 -16.82 7.84
CA LYS A 254 28.34 -16.99 6.47
C LYS A 254 26.88 -17.36 6.41
N ASP A 255 26.18 -16.84 5.39
CA ASP A 255 24.80 -17.24 5.10
C ASP A 255 24.74 -18.54 4.27
N GLY A 256 23.53 -19.00 3.93
CA GLY A 256 23.30 -20.18 3.10
C GLY A 256 23.85 -20.09 1.65
N ARG A 257 24.37 -18.90 1.25
CA ARG A 257 25.06 -18.65 -0.02
C ARG A 257 26.57 -18.45 0.15
N GLU A 258 27.14 -18.87 1.27
CA GLU A 258 28.56 -18.75 1.63
C GLU A 258 29.08 -17.28 1.67
N GLN A 259 28.18 -16.28 1.83
CA GLN A 259 28.55 -14.87 1.92
C GLN A 259 28.68 -14.45 3.37
N ASP A 260 29.79 -13.78 3.72
CA ASP A 260 29.98 -13.17 5.04
C ASP A 260 28.88 -12.13 5.30
N ARG A 261 28.18 -12.26 6.42
CA ARG A 261 27.16 -11.35 6.89
C ARG A 261 27.64 -10.54 8.09
N PHE A 262 27.23 -9.29 8.11
CA PHE A 262 27.57 -8.33 9.14
C PHE A 262 26.32 -7.63 9.63
N THR A 263 26.40 -7.11 10.85
CA THR A 263 25.40 -6.19 11.42
C THR A 263 26.07 -5.14 12.30
N SER A 264 25.32 -4.21 12.86
CA SER A 264 25.85 -3.25 13.84
C SER A 264 25.55 -3.70 15.27
N ARG A 265 26.44 -3.34 16.21
CA ARG A 265 26.19 -3.52 17.64
C ARG A 265 24.86 -2.88 18.06
N ALA A 266 24.58 -1.66 17.56
CA ALA A 266 23.32 -0.94 17.82
C ALA A 266 22.08 -1.74 17.40
N MET A 267 22.15 -2.49 16.28
CA MET A 267 21.05 -3.36 15.85
C MET A 267 20.86 -4.53 16.79
N ILE A 268 21.94 -5.20 17.21
CA ILE A 268 21.90 -6.29 18.21
C ILE A 268 21.30 -5.78 19.54
N GLU A 269 21.74 -4.62 20.01
CA GLU A 269 21.20 -4.02 21.23
C GLU A 269 19.73 -3.67 21.11
N THR A 270 19.29 -3.23 19.93
CA THR A 270 17.87 -2.97 19.65
C THR A 270 17.06 -4.27 19.74
N GLU A 271 17.52 -5.34 19.12
CA GLU A 271 16.89 -6.66 19.22
C GLU A 271 16.88 -7.18 20.66
N GLN A 272 17.96 -6.98 21.39
CA GLN A 272 18.02 -7.35 22.82
C GLN A 272 17.04 -6.54 23.68
N ARG A 273 16.88 -5.22 23.41
CA ARG A 273 15.87 -4.39 24.12
C ARG A 273 14.47 -4.84 23.76
N LEU A 274 14.20 -5.13 22.47
CA LEU A 274 12.93 -5.68 22.01
C LEU A 274 12.59 -6.97 22.77
N HIS A 275 13.52 -7.92 22.81
CA HIS A 275 13.32 -9.19 23.52
C HIS A 275 13.10 -9.00 25.02
N ARG A 276 13.90 -8.15 25.67
CA ARG A 276 13.70 -7.84 27.11
C ARG A 276 12.34 -7.23 27.39
N ALA A 277 11.87 -6.31 26.54
CA ALA A 277 10.55 -5.71 26.68
C ALA A 277 9.45 -6.76 26.50
N ALA A 278 9.56 -7.60 25.46
CA ALA A 278 8.62 -8.69 25.21
C ALA A 278 8.60 -9.72 26.34
N ASP A 279 9.77 -10.15 26.85
CA ASP A 279 9.91 -11.08 27.97
C ASP A 279 9.25 -10.52 29.23
N ALA A 280 9.55 -9.27 29.59
CA ALA A 280 8.96 -8.60 30.76
C ALA A 280 7.43 -8.49 30.66
N MET A 281 6.90 -8.22 29.49
CA MET A 281 5.45 -8.16 29.26
C MET A 281 4.82 -9.56 29.29
N ALA A 282 5.45 -10.55 28.67
CA ALA A 282 4.96 -11.93 28.65
C ALA A 282 4.91 -12.57 30.06
N GLN A 283 5.81 -12.18 30.98
CA GLN A 283 5.84 -12.63 32.34
C GLN A 283 4.84 -11.90 33.25
N ARG A 284 4.35 -10.73 32.85
CA ARG A 284 3.41 -9.92 33.64
C ARG A 284 2.00 -10.49 33.54
N ASN A 285 1.38 -10.79 34.69
CA ASN A 285 0.07 -11.44 34.78
C ASN A 285 -0.97 -10.54 35.49
N ARG A 286 -1.25 -9.35 34.93
CA ARG A 286 -2.15 -8.36 35.55
C ARG A 286 -3.35 -7.95 34.71
N HIS A 287 -3.48 -8.48 33.49
CA HIS A 287 -4.46 -8.00 32.52
C HIS A 287 -5.60 -9.02 32.25
N ALA A 288 -5.93 -9.86 33.23
CA ALA A 288 -6.99 -10.82 33.07
C ALA A 288 -8.36 -10.14 33.00
N VAL A 289 -9.15 -10.52 32.02
CA VAL A 289 -10.60 -10.29 31.99
C VAL A 289 -11.27 -11.50 32.59
N ASN A 290 -12.15 -11.32 33.58
CA ASN A 290 -12.83 -12.42 34.24
C ASN A 290 -13.83 -13.11 33.30
N ASP A 291 -14.20 -14.37 33.62
CA ASP A 291 -15.04 -15.19 32.74
C ASP A 291 -16.46 -14.62 32.57
N ILE A 292 -16.99 -13.92 33.58
CA ILE A 292 -18.32 -13.31 33.51
C ILE A 292 -18.33 -12.24 32.39
N LEU A 293 -17.33 -11.36 32.36
CA LEU A 293 -17.22 -10.30 31.35
C LEU A 293 -16.91 -10.88 29.96
N ARG A 294 -16.06 -11.91 29.89
CA ARG A 294 -15.79 -12.61 28.61
C ARG A 294 -17.06 -13.25 28.05
N ASN A 295 -17.83 -13.95 28.88
CA ASN A 295 -19.09 -14.59 28.49
C ASN A 295 -20.15 -13.55 28.12
N ALA A 296 -20.20 -12.40 28.81
CA ALA A 296 -21.10 -11.31 28.46
C ALA A 296 -20.77 -10.71 27.08
N ALA A 297 -19.49 -10.51 26.77
CA ALA A 297 -19.05 -10.05 25.44
C ALA A 297 -19.45 -11.05 24.33
N PHE A 298 -19.29 -12.35 24.54
CA PHE A 298 -19.78 -13.37 23.63
C PHE A 298 -21.30 -13.34 23.45
N ALA A 299 -22.06 -13.25 24.54
CA ALA A 299 -23.50 -13.19 24.48
C ALA A 299 -23.97 -11.95 23.69
N ASN A 300 -23.34 -10.81 23.88
CA ASN A 300 -23.63 -9.58 23.16
C ASN A 300 -23.30 -9.71 21.66
N ALA A 301 -22.16 -10.32 21.32
CA ALA A 301 -21.80 -10.61 19.94
C ALA A 301 -22.82 -11.52 19.26
N SER A 302 -23.23 -12.60 19.92
CA SER A 302 -24.23 -13.54 19.41
C SER A 302 -25.60 -12.89 19.21
N LYS A 303 -26.04 -12.00 20.11
CA LYS A 303 -27.29 -11.22 19.94
C LYS A 303 -27.27 -10.32 18.69
N ARG A 304 -26.09 -9.87 18.26
CA ARG A 304 -25.88 -9.10 17.02
C ARG A 304 -25.68 -9.99 15.78
N GLY A 305 -25.84 -11.30 15.92
CA GLY A 305 -25.64 -12.26 14.83
C GLY A 305 -24.16 -12.60 14.56
N LEU A 306 -23.22 -12.16 15.39
CA LEU A 306 -21.79 -12.47 15.24
C LEU A 306 -21.44 -13.73 16.03
N VAL A 307 -21.13 -14.83 15.32
CA VAL A 307 -20.69 -16.09 15.92
C VAL A 307 -19.21 -16.30 15.61
N LEU A 308 -18.38 -16.31 16.65
CA LEU A 308 -16.95 -16.61 16.53
C LEU A 308 -16.72 -18.11 16.29
N SER A 309 -15.74 -18.44 15.44
CA SER A 309 -15.29 -19.82 15.23
C SER A 309 -14.52 -20.36 16.44
N GLY A 310 -14.21 -21.66 16.41
CA GLY A 310 -13.37 -22.28 17.44
C GLY A 310 -12.00 -21.60 17.57
N GLU A 311 -11.33 -21.33 16.43
CA GLU A 311 -10.03 -20.64 16.41
C GLU A 311 -10.15 -19.18 16.86
N GLN A 312 -11.16 -18.45 16.40
CA GLN A 312 -11.41 -17.07 16.85
C GLN A 312 -11.73 -17.00 18.34
N LYS A 313 -12.48 -17.98 18.87
CA LYS A 313 -12.74 -18.09 20.30
C LYS A 313 -11.47 -18.37 21.10
N SER A 314 -10.62 -19.28 20.60
CA SER A 314 -9.32 -19.56 21.22
C SER A 314 -8.42 -18.32 21.20
N ALA A 315 -8.41 -17.56 20.11
CA ALA A 315 -7.66 -16.31 20.01
C ALA A 315 -8.22 -15.23 20.97
N PHE A 316 -9.55 -15.09 21.05
CA PHE A 316 -10.19 -14.20 22.02
C PHE A 316 -9.81 -14.57 23.46
N GLU A 317 -9.89 -15.85 23.82
CA GLU A 317 -9.47 -16.33 25.14
C GLU A 317 -7.99 -16.03 25.40
N HIS A 318 -7.15 -16.25 24.40
CA HIS A 318 -5.71 -15.97 24.49
C HIS A 318 -5.42 -14.49 24.76
N VAL A 319 -6.03 -13.57 23.99
CA VAL A 319 -5.75 -12.14 24.13
C VAL A 319 -6.35 -11.52 25.40
N THR A 320 -7.42 -12.12 25.94
CA THR A 320 -8.07 -11.66 27.18
C THR A 320 -7.50 -12.30 28.46
N LYS A 321 -6.49 -13.20 28.35
CA LYS A 321 -5.74 -13.73 29.50
C LYS A 321 -4.90 -12.66 30.19
N SER A 322 -4.34 -13.01 31.33
CA SER A 322 -3.62 -12.13 32.25
C SER A 322 -2.30 -11.57 31.72
N LYS A 323 -1.68 -12.20 30.72
CA LYS A 323 -0.37 -11.81 30.20
C LYS A 323 -0.39 -10.41 29.58
N GLY A 324 0.69 -9.64 29.76
CA GLY A 324 0.86 -8.31 29.19
C GLY A 324 1.21 -8.32 27.70
N LEU A 325 1.60 -9.47 27.14
CA LEU A 325 1.85 -9.66 25.70
C LEU A 325 1.01 -10.84 25.20
N ALA A 326 0.33 -10.63 24.08
CA ALA A 326 -0.35 -11.69 23.33
C ALA A 326 -0.07 -11.55 21.83
N VAL A 327 0.08 -12.67 21.14
CA VAL A 327 0.36 -12.72 19.71
C VAL A 327 -0.73 -13.54 19.02
N VAL A 328 -1.29 -12.98 17.96
CA VAL A 328 -2.28 -13.65 17.10
C VAL A 328 -1.77 -13.63 15.66
N VAL A 329 -1.55 -14.79 15.12
CA VAL A 329 -1.25 -14.98 13.70
C VAL A 329 -2.54 -15.28 12.98
N GLY A 330 -2.86 -14.56 11.91
CA GLY A 330 -4.09 -14.83 11.17
C GLY A 330 -4.05 -14.37 9.74
N TYR A 331 -4.44 -15.27 8.85
CA TYR A 331 -4.49 -15.02 7.41
C TYR A 331 -5.61 -14.04 7.02
N ALA A 332 -5.58 -13.57 5.76
CA ALA A 332 -6.62 -12.69 5.26
C ALA A 332 -7.98 -13.40 5.25
N GLY A 333 -9.03 -12.73 5.72
CA GLY A 333 -10.40 -13.27 5.71
C GLY A 333 -10.72 -14.23 6.86
N THR A 334 -9.83 -14.39 7.83
CA THR A 334 -10.08 -15.22 9.03
C THR A 334 -10.89 -14.52 10.13
N GLY A 335 -11.30 -13.26 9.90
CA GLY A 335 -12.15 -12.52 10.82
C GLY A 335 -11.45 -11.99 12.07
N LYS A 336 -10.15 -11.70 12.00
CA LYS A 336 -9.36 -11.10 13.09
C LYS A 336 -10.04 -9.87 13.71
N SER A 337 -10.50 -8.93 12.87
CA SER A 337 -11.13 -7.70 13.34
C SER A 337 -12.44 -7.94 14.08
N ALA A 338 -13.23 -8.93 13.68
CA ALA A 338 -14.45 -9.32 14.40
C ALA A 338 -14.12 -9.86 15.80
N MET A 339 -13.14 -10.73 15.91
CA MET A 339 -12.63 -11.25 17.19
C MET A 339 -12.11 -10.11 18.09
N LEU A 340 -11.34 -9.16 17.49
CA LEU A 340 -10.84 -7.98 18.23
C LEU A 340 -11.97 -7.08 18.71
N GLY A 341 -13.08 -6.95 17.97
CA GLY A 341 -14.26 -6.21 18.40
C GLY A 341 -14.91 -6.79 19.64
N VAL A 342 -15.02 -8.14 19.72
CA VAL A 342 -15.50 -8.83 20.92
C VAL A 342 -14.52 -8.68 22.09
N ALA A 343 -13.22 -8.77 21.81
CA ALA A 343 -12.18 -8.57 22.80
C ALA A 343 -12.17 -7.14 23.37
N ARG A 344 -12.38 -6.12 22.52
CA ARG A 344 -12.54 -4.73 22.92
C ARG A 344 -13.66 -4.59 23.97
N GLU A 345 -14.86 -5.12 23.67
CA GLU A 345 -15.98 -5.05 24.59
C GLU A 345 -15.68 -5.70 25.95
N ALA A 346 -14.97 -6.82 25.94
CA ALA A 346 -14.56 -7.51 27.18
C ALA A 346 -13.55 -6.68 27.97
N TRP A 347 -12.54 -6.06 27.32
CA TRP A 347 -11.56 -5.19 27.97
C TRP A 347 -12.18 -3.92 28.52
N GLU A 348 -13.02 -3.22 27.72
CA GLU A 348 -13.71 -2.01 28.15
C GLU A 348 -14.64 -2.28 29.34
N SER A 349 -15.37 -3.41 29.33
CA SER A 349 -16.18 -3.85 30.47
C SER A 349 -15.34 -4.16 31.72
N ALA A 350 -14.07 -4.53 31.55
CA ALA A 350 -13.12 -4.74 32.64
C ALA A 350 -12.40 -3.45 33.09
N GLY A 351 -12.75 -2.30 32.50
CA GLY A 351 -12.20 -0.97 32.83
C GLY A 351 -10.86 -0.66 32.17
N TYR A 352 -10.56 -1.29 31.03
CA TYR A 352 -9.41 -0.94 30.20
C TYR A 352 -9.80 0.03 29.10
N THR A 353 -8.87 0.87 28.69
CA THR A 353 -8.96 1.67 27.47
C THR A 353 -8.22 0.94 26.34
N VAL A 354 -8.85 0.81 25.18
CA VAL A 354 -8.27 0.05 24.07
C VAL A 354 -7.85 1.01 22.94
N HIS A 355 -6.59 0.91 22.54
CA HIS A 355 -6.00 1.72 21.47
C HIS A 355 -5.55 0.81 20.33
N GLY A 356 -5.80 1.24 19.10
CA GLY A 356 -5.34 0.57 17.90
C GLY A 356 -4.16 1.29 17.25
N ALA A 357 -3.22 0.52 16.75
CA ALA A 357 -2.07 1.00 15.99
C ALA A 357 -1.87 0.18 14.73
N ALA A 358 -1.51 0.84 13.63
CA ALA A 358 -1.08 0.18 12.40
C ALA A 358 -0.01 1.02 11.69
N LEU A 359 0.71 0.39 10.75
CA LEU A 359 1.80 1.07 10.03
C LEU A 359 1.28 2.19 9.12
N SER A 360 0.12 1.98 8.47
CA SER A 360 -0.48 2.94 7.53
C SER A 360 -1.85 3.45 8.01
N GLY A 361 -2.25 4.63 7.51
CA GLY A 361 -3.58 5.19 7.79
C GLY A 361 -4.72 4.28 7.34
N ILE A 362 -4.58 3.62 6.19
CA ILE A 362 -5.58 2.68 5.66
C ILE A 362 -5.74 1.46 6.58
N ALA A 363 -4.62 0.92 7.07
CA ALA A 363 -4.65 -0.22 7.99
C ALA A 363 -5.25 0.17 9.36
N ALA A 364 -4.89 1.34 9.89
CA ALA A 364 -5.47 1.87 11.13
C ALA A 364 -6.99 2.07 10.99
N GLU A 365 -7.43 2.64 9.89
CA GLU A 365 -8.84 2.82 9.58
C GLU A 365 -9.57 1.47 9.39
N GLY A 366 -8.92 0.49 8.77
CA GLY A 366 -9.41 -0.88 8.63
C GLY A 366 -9.61 -1.55 10.00
N LEU A 367 -8.66 -1.41 10.91
CA LEU A 367 -8.75 -1.90 12.27
C LEU A 367 -9.91 -1.24 13.02
N GLU A 368 -10.01 0.09 12.99
CA GLU A 368 -11.09 0.84 13.65
C GLU A 368 -12.47 0.43 13.11
N ASN A 369 -12.61 0.38 11.80
CA ASN A 369 -13.87 0.03 11.15
C ASN A 369 -14.30 -1.42 11.42
N GLY A 370 -13.34 -2.35 11.47
CA GLY A 370 -13.62 -3.78 11.65
C GLY A 370 -13.84 -4.20 13.11
N SER A 371 -13.22 -3.50 14.06
CA SER A 371 -13.25 -3.86 15.48
C SER A 371 -13.89 -2.82 16.38
N GLY A 372 -14.06 -1.59 15.90
CA GLY A 372 -14.49 -0.43 16.71
C GLY A 372 -13.42 0.11 17.64
N ILE A 373 -12.17 -0.37 17.55
CA ILE A 373 -11.04 0.12 18.35
C ILE A 373 -10.56 1.43 17.72
N ALA A 374 -10.56 2.53 18.50
CA ALA A 374 -10.01 3.81 18.05
C ALA A 374 -8.54 3.64 17.65
N SER A 375 -8.22 3.89 16.37
CA SER A 375 -6.94 3.47 15.78
C SER A 375 -6.22 4.63 15.11
N ARG A 376 -4.87 4.61 15.19
CA ARG A 376 -3.97 5.58 14.55
C ARG A 376 -2.77 4.90 13.92
N THR A 377 -2.01 5.65 13.12
CA THR A 377 -0.70 5.16 12.67
C THR A 377 0.29 5.14 13.83
N ILE A 378 1.22 4.18 13.81
CA ILE A 378 2.30 4.07 14.80
C ILE A 378 3.07 5.40 14.88
N ALA A 379 3.42 6.01 13.74
CA ALA A 379 4.12 7.30 13.70
C ALA A 379 3.34 8.42 14.41
N SER A 380 2.01 8.44 14.29
CA SER A 380 1.16 9.40 15.00
C SER A 380 1.19 9.19 16.51
N LEU A 381 1.16 7.94 16.96
CA LEU A 381 1.27 7.62 18.39
C LEU A 381 2.64 7.99 18.96
N GLU A 382 3.73 7.62 18.29
CA GLU A 382 5.09 7.99 18.68
C GLU A 382 5.26 9.51 18.81
N HIS A 383 4.68 10.27 17.86
CA HIS A 383 4.70 11.73 17.91
C HIS A 383 3.95 12.31 19.12
N GLN A 384 2.78 11.76 19.47
CA GLN A 384 2.05 12.19 20.67
C GLN A 384 2.80 11.83 21.96
N TRP A 385 3.36 10.63 22.03
CA TRP A 385 4.16 10.20 23.18
C TRP A 385 5.42 11.06 23.36
N GLY A 386 6.09 11.41 22.25
CA GLY A 386 7.24 12.33 22.29
C GLY A 386 6.90 13.72 22.82
N LYS A 387 5.64 14.15 22.68
CA LYS A 387 5.12 15.39 23.27
C LYS A 387 4.55 15.24 24.69
N GLY A 388 4.71 14.07 25.30
CA GLY A 388 4.15 13.77 26.62
C GLY A 388 2.62 13.64 26.64
N ARG A 389 1.98 13.50 25.45
CA ARG A 389 0.53 13.38 25.32
C ARG A 389 0.13 11.91 25.09
N GLU A 390 -1.10 11.57 25.47
CA GLU A 390 -1.69 10.24 25.24
C GLU A 390 -0.78 9.08 25.72
N GLN A 391 -0.09 9.28 26.85
CA GLN A 391 0.79 8.29 27.44
C GLN A 391 0.00 7.06 27.85
N LEU A 392 0.54 5.87 27.55
CA LEU A 392 -0.04 4.62 28.02
C LEU A 392 0.06 4.47 29.54
N THR A 393 -0.89 3.75 30.11
CA THR A 393 -0.96 3.39 31.53
C THR A 393 -1.15 1.87 31.69
N SER A 394 -1.11 1.38 32.91
CA SER A 394 -1.39 -0.04 33.21
C SER A 394 -2.85 -0.46 32.94
N ARG A 395 -3.73 0.50 32.62
CA ARG A 395 -5.12 0.28 32.25
C ARG A 395 -5.35 0.35 30.73
N ASP A 396 -4.28 0.40 29.95
CA ASP A 396 -4.38 0.45 28.50
C ASP A 396 -4.05 -0.88 27.86
N VAL A 397 -4.78 -1.20 26.79
CA VAL A 397 -4.51 -2.29 25.86
C VAL A 397 -4.17 -1.68 24.50
N LEU A 398 -2.98 -1.93 24.00
CA LEU A 398 -2.53 -1.51 22.68
C LEU A 398 -2.59 -2.68 21.72
N VAL A 399 -3.45 -2.59 20.72
CA VAL A 399 -3.56 -3.56 19.62
C VAL A 399 -2.76 -3.05 18.43
N ILE A 400 -1.75 -3.80 17.99
CA ILE A 400 -0.96 -3.49 16.80
C ILE A 400 -1.38 -4.45 15.70
N ASP A 401 -2.07 -3.94 14.68
CA ASP A 401 -2.50 -4.71 13.52
C ASP A 401 -1.47 -4.63 12.40
N GLU A 402 -1.47 -5.62 11.51
CA GLU A 402 -0.45 -5.83 10.46
C GLU A 402 0.98 -5.81 11.05
N ALA A 403 1.15 -6.39 12.25
CA ALA A 403 2.40 -6.36 13.01
C ALA A 403 3.59 -7.01 12.26
N GLY A 404 3.31 -7.90 11.28
CA GLY A 404 4.32 -8.49 10.40
C GLY A 404 5.07 -7.48 9.52
N MET A 405 4.46 -6.31 9.30
CA MET A 405 5.04 -5.23 8.49
C MET A 405 5.81 -4.20 9.32
N VAL A 406 5.82 -4.31 10.64
CA VAL A 406 6.49 -3.36 11.54
C VAL A 406 7.96 -3.76 11.71
N GLY A 407 8.89 -2.86 11.40
CA GLY A 407 10.33 -3.08 11.52
C GLY A 407 10.79 -3.22 12.97
N THR A 408 11.96 -3.84 13.18
CA THR A 408 12.47 -4.16 14.51
C THR A 408 12.67 -2.91 15.38
N ARG A 409 13.22 -1.83 14.85
CA ARG A 409 13.43 -0.58 15.62
C ARG A 409 12.11 0.04 16.07
N GLN A 410 11.12 0.04 15.18
CA GLN A 410 9.81 0.59 15.51
C GLN A 410 9.05 -0.29 16.50
N MET A 411 9.07 -1.61 16.30
CA MET A 411 8.48 -2.57 17.24
C MET A 411 9.13 -2.47 18.63
N GLU A 412 10.46 -2.30 18.69
CA GLU A 412 11.20 -2.11 19.95
C GLU A 412 10.69 -0.87 20.69
N ARG A 413 10.57 0.28 20.01
CA ARG A 413 10.08 1.50 20.65
C ARG A 413 8.67 1.34 21.18
N MET A 414 7.77 0.71 20.40
CA MET A 414 6.39 0.45 20.82
C MET A 414 6.31 -0.44 22.05
N LEU A 415 7.01 -1.59 22.03
CA LEU A 415 7.01 -2.54 23.15
C LEU A 415 7.71 -1.98 24.38
N SER A 416 8.82 -1.27 24.22
CA SER A 416 9.52 -0.63 25.33
C SER A 416 8.67 0.44 26.02
N HIS A 417 7.92 1.25 25.22
CA HIS A 417 7.00 2.25 25.77
C HIS A 417 5.86 1.59 26.54
N ALA A 418 5.21 0.58 25.96
CA ALA A 418 4.13 -0.16 26.62
C ALA A 418 4.61 -0.94 27.86
N ALA A 419 5.80 -1.53 27.81
CA ALA A 419 6.39 -2.23 28.96
C ALA A 419 6.67 -1.30 30.15
N LYS A 420 7.19 -0.09 29.90
CA LYS A 420 7.39 0.96 30.92
C LYS A 420 6.08 1.42 31.54
N ALA A 421 5.04 1.58 30.74
CA ALA A 421 3.70 1.96 31.18
C ALA A 421 2.95 0.81 31.89
N ALA A 422 3.48 -0.39 31.88
CA ALA A 422 2.81 -1.61 32.32
C ALA A 422 1.50 -1.90 31.55
N ALA A 423 1.34 -1.38 30.33
CA ALA A 423 0.21 -1.64 29.44
C ALA A 423 0.26 -3.07 28.87
N LYS A 424 -0.89 -3.53 28.37
CA LYS A 424 -0.97 -4.77 27.59
C LYS A 424 -0.72 -4.47 26.11
N VAL A 425 -0.02 -5.37 25.42
CA VAL A 425 0.10 -5.33 23.96
C VAL A 425 -0.45 -6.60 23.33
N VAL A 426 -1.21 -6.43 22.27
CA VAL A 426 -1.72 -7.51 21.41
C VAL A 426 -1.18 -7.28 20.01
N LEU A 427 -0.29 -8.16 19.57
CA LEU A 427 0.26 -8.16 18.21
C LEU A 427 -0.62 -9.03 17.32
N VAL A 428 -1.13 -8.46 16.24
CA VAL A 428 -1.95 -9.18 15.27
C VAL A 428 -1.31 -9.02 13.90
N GLY A 429 -1.08 -10.11 13.20
CA GLY A 429 -0.45 -10.03 11.87
C GLY A 429 -0.43 -11.37 11.16
N ASP A 430 0.04 -11.31 9.93
CA ASP A 430 0.29 -12.46 9.07
C ASP A 430 1.78 -12.56 8.82
N GLN A 431 2.38 -13.71 9.09
CA GLN A 431 3.81 -13.94 8.87
C GLN A 431 4.17 -14.06 7.39
N GLN A 432 3.18 -14.36 6.53
CA GLN A 432 3.33 -14.56 5.10
C GLN A 432 3.02 -13.30 4.29
N GLN A 433 2.52 -12.24 4.94
CA GLN A 433 2.32 -10.94 4.29
C GLN A 433 3.64 -10.18 4.12
N LEU A 434 3.59 -9.08 3.36
CA LEU A 434 4.73 -8.24 2.99
C LEU A 434 5.71 -8.02 4.15
N GLN A 435 6.99 -8.18 3.88
CA GLN A 435 8.05 -7.90 4.85
C GLN A 435 8.09 -6.43 5.21
N ALA A 436 8.56 -6.13 6.43
CA ALA A 436 8.73 -4.77 6.91
C ALA A 436 9.60 -3.93 5.97
N ILE A 437 9.27 -2.64 5.80
CA ILE A 437 10.08 -1.68 5.05
C ILE A 437 11.40 -1.40 5.78
N GLU A 438 11.34 -1.29 7.10
CA GLU A 438 12.52 -1.20 7.97
C GLU A 438 13.07 -2.60 8.28
N ALA A 439 14.35 -2.66 8.66
CA ALA A 439 15.06 -3.90 8.93
C ALA A 439 14.41 -4.76 10.01
N GLY A 440 14.38 -6.07 9.79
CA GLY A 440 14.14 -7.11 10.78
C GLY A 440 12.74 -7.73 10.75
N ALA A 441 12.64 -8.92 11.34
CA ALA A 441 11.44 -9.75 11.42
C ALA A 441 10.92 -9.84 12.87
N ALA A 442 10.69 -8.69 13.50
CA ALA A 442 10.34 -8.59 14.92
C ALA A 442 9.11 -9.42 15.33
N PHE A 443 8.03 -9.35 14.54
CA PHE A 443 6.81 -10.09 14.82
C PHE A 443 7.05 -11.61 14.82
N ARG A 444 7.80 -12.12 13.83
CA ARG A 444 8.15 -13.55 13.77
C ARG A 444 9.00 -13.96 14.97
N ALA A 445 10.05 -13.20 15.29
CA ALA A 445 10.93 -13.50 16.41
C ALA A 445 10.19 -13.51 17.76
N ILE A 446 9.25 -12.58 17.96
CA ILE A 446 8.39 -12.54 19.16
C ILE A 446 7.46 -13.76 19.19
N HIS A 447 6.84 -14.11 18.06
CA HIS A 447 5.97 -15.28 17.98
C HIS A 447 6.73 -16.59 18.24
N GLU A 448 7.88 -16.78 17.64
CA GLU A 448 8.73 -17.98 17.85
C GLU A 448 9.15 -18.12 19.33
N ARG A 449 9.41 -16.99 20.02
CA ARG A 449 9.86 -16.98 21.41
C ARG A 449 8.75 -17.15 22.44
N HIS A 450 7.59 -16.51 22.23
CA HIS A 450 6.51 -16.44 23.21
C HIS A 450 5.29 -17.27 22.87
N GLY A 451 5.29 -17.83 21.66
CA GLY A 451 4.12 -18.50 21.11
C GLY A 451 3.02 -17.52 20.75
N GLY A 452 1.91 -18.05 20.30
CA GLY A 452 0.73 -17.30 19.92
C GLY A 452 -0.41 -18.24 19.55
N VAL A 453 -1.53 -17.68 19.15
CA VAL A 453 -2.66 -18.44 18.60
C VAL A 453 -2.79 -18.12 17.12
N GLU A 454 -2.99 -19.14 16.32
CA GLU A 454 -3.19 -19.01 14.89
C GLU A 454 -4.68 -19.08 14.57
N ILE A 455 -5.14 -18.19 13.67
CA ILE A 455 -6.47 -18.22 13.05
C ILE A 455 -6.25 -18.54 11.58
N SER A 456 -6.35 -19.79 11.24
CA SER A 456 -6.15 -20.34 9.91
C SER A 456 -7.47 -20.61 9.18
N GLU A 457 -8.55 -20.76 9.92
CA GLU A 457 -9.88 -21.07 9.39
C GLU A 457 -10.42 -19.90 8.57
N VAL A 458 -10.37 -20.06 7.26
CA VAL A 458 -10.97 -19.09 6.35
C VAL A 458 -12.48 -19.23 6.42
N ARG A 459 -13.17 -18.20 6.87
CA ARG A 459 -14.64 -18.21 7.10
C ARG A 459 -15.43 -17.52 6.02
N ARG A 460 -14.76 -16.85 5.10
CA ARG A 460 -15.46 -16.12 4.04
C ARG A 460 -16.12 -17.06 3.05
N GLN A 461 -15.41 -18.11 2.62
CA GLN A 461 -15.94 -19.11 1.70
C GLN A 461 -16.84 -20.11 2.43
N LEU A 462 -17.95 -20.50 1.79
CA LEU A 462 -18.92 -21.45 2.34
C LEU A 462 -18.52 -22.90 2.06
N SER A 463 -17.88 -23.17 0.92
CA SER A 463 -17.45 -24.52 0.51
C SER A 463 -16.08 -24.87 1.04
N ALA A 464 -15.91 -26.05 1.62
CA ALA A 464 -14.64 -26.52 2.18
C ALA A 464 -13.49 -26.49 1.17
N TRP A 465 -13.72 -26.90 -0.08
CA TRP A 465 -12.69 -26.88 -1.11
C TRP A 465 -12.22 -25.45 -1.46
N GLN A 466 -13.11 -24.44 -1.38
CA GLN A 466 -12.75 -23.03 -1.60
C GLN A 466 -11.95 -22.47 -0.42
N GLN A 467 -12.27 -22.90 0.80
CA GLN A 467 -11.48 -22.59 1.99
C GLN A 467 -10.06 -23.16 1.86
N ASP A 468 -9.93 -24.40 1.38
CA ASP A 468 -8.64 -25.04 1.13
C ASP A 468 -7.86 -24.33 0.01
N ALA A 469 -8.53 -23.99 -1.10
CA ALA A 469 -7.92 -23.22 -2.17
C ALA A 469 -7.45 -21.83 -1.68
N THR A 470 -8.23 -21.14 -0.86
CA THR A 470 -7.83 -19.87 -0.26
C THR A 470 -6.64 -20.04 0.69
N ARG A 471 -6.58 -21.14 1.44
CA ARG A 471 -5.41 -21.50 2.27
C ARG A 471 -4.18 -21.77 1.43
N HIS A 472 -4.32 -22.47 0.27
CA HIS A 472 -3.22 -22.65 -0.67
C HIS A 472 -2.70 -21.31 -1.21
N LEU A 473 -3.59 -20.39 -1.58
CA LEU A 473 -3.22 -19.03 -2.00
C LEU A 473 -2.46 -18.29 -0.89
N ALA A 474 -2.97 -18.34 0.35
CA ALA A 474 -2.37 -17.68 1.50
C ALA A 474 -0.97 -18.24 1.84
N THR A 475 -0.68 -19.50 1.53
CA THR A 475 0.61 -20.17 1.79
C THR A 475 1.54 -20.21 0.57
N GLY A 476 1.27 -19.42 -0.48
CA GLY A 476 2.10 -19.32 -1.68
C GLY A 476 1.95 -20.48 -2.67
N ARG A 477 1.06 -21.44 -2.40
CA ARG A 477 0.74 -22.55 -3.30
C ARG A 477 -0.30 -22.18 -4.34
N THR A 478 -0.09 -21.04 -5.01
CA THR A 478 -1.03 -20.44 -5.95
C THR A 478 -1.40 -21.38 -7.10
N GLY A 479 -0.42 -22.15 -7.62
CA GLY A 479 -0.68 -23.11 -8.70
C GLY A 479 -1.61 -24.25 -8.31
N GLU A 480 -1.58 -24.71 -7.05
CA GLU A 480 -2.51 -25.73 -6.54
C GLU A 480 -3.92 -25.16 -6.40
N ALA A 481 -4.04 -23.94 -5.90
CA ALA A 481 -5.32 -23.28 -5.80
C ALA A 481 -5.97 -23.10 -7.18
N ILE A 482 -5.23 -22.57 -8.16
CA ILE A 482 -5.75 -22.36 -9.53
C ILE A 482 -6.19 -23.68 -10.15
N ARG A 483 -5.40 -24.76 -10.03
CA ARG A 483 -5.79 -26.11 -10.50
C ARG A 483 -7.11 -26.57 -9.87
N THR A 484 -7.30 -26.34 -8.58
CA THR A 484 -8.55 -26.69 -7.89
C THR A 484 -9.78 -25.99 -8.48
N TYR A 485 -9.64 -24.73 -8.91
CA TYR A 485 -10.69 -24.00 -9.63
C TYR A 485 -10.85 -24.48 -11.08
N GLU A 486 -9.75 -24.81 -11.76
CA GLU A 486 -9.73 -25.31 -13.14
C GLU A 486 -10.43 -26.68 -13.25
N GLU A 487 -10.15 -27.61 -12.34
CA GLU A 487 -10.82 -28.92 -12.25
C GLU A 487 -12.33 -28.83 -12.08
N ARG A 488 -12.84 -27.68 -11.63
CA ARG A 488 -14.27 -27.39 -11.46
C ARG A 488 -14.86 -26.53 -12.57
N GLY A 489 -14.08 -26.32 -13.64
CA GLY A 489 -14.53 -25.56 -14.81
C GLY A 489 -14.69 -24.06 -14.55
N MET A 490 -14.04 -23.52 -13.52
CA MET A 490 -14.13 -22.09 -13.17
C MET A 490 -12.97 -21.25 -13.74
N VAL A 491 -12.04 -21.86 -14.44
CA VAL A 491 -10.92 -21.16 -15.12
C VAL A 491 -11.10 -21.31 -16.62
N HIS A 492 -11.20 -20.15 -17.30
CA HIS A 492 -11.39 -20.07 -18.74
C HIS A 492 -10.21 -19.36 -19.40
N ALA A 493 -9.39 -20.10 -20.11
CA ALA A 493 -8.29 -19.54 -20.90
C ALA A 493 -8.82 -18.96 -22.23
N ALA A 494 -8.24 -17.86 -22.66
CA ALA A 494 -8.57 -17.20 -23.92
C ALA A 494 -7.30 -16.68 -24.61
N ASP A 495 -7.27 -16.75 -25.94
CA ASP A 495 -6.10 -16.39 -26.74
C ASP A 495 -5.82 -14.88 -26.73
N THR A 496 -6.87 -14.06 -26.63
CA THR A 496 -6.73 -12.60 -26.57
C THR A 496 -7.47 -12.02 -25.37
N ARG A 497 -7.05 -10.82 -24.99
CA ARG A 497 -7.64 -10.08 -23.88
C ARG A 497 -9.10 -9.69 -24.17
N GLU A 498 -9.43 -9.40 -25.41
CA GLU A 498 -10.78 -9.07 -25.88
C GLU A 498 -11.72 -10.25 -25.73
N ILE A 499 -11.28 -11.45 -26.14
CA ILE A 499 -12.03 -12.69 -25.99
C ILE A 499 -12.24 -13.02 -24.50
N ALA A 500 -11.20 -12.87 -23.69
CA ALA A 500 -11.28 -13.07 -22.24
C ALA A 500 -12.32 -12.15 -21.58
N ARG A 501 -12.32 -10.84 -21.93
CA ARG A 501 -13.30 -9.87 -21.42
C ARG A 501 -14.72 -10.22 -21.85
N ALA A 502 -14.92 -10.56 -23.12
CA ALA A 502 -16.24 -10.95 -23.63
C ALA A 502 -16.78 -12.19 -22.93
N ALA A 503 -15.95 -13.24 -22.77
CA ALA A 503 -16.31 -14.47 -22.08
C ALA A 503 -16.65 -14.20 -20.59
N LEU A 504 -15.82 -13.40 -19.91
CA LEU A 504 -16.04 -13.03 -18.51
C LEU A 504 -17.36 -12.28 -18.32
N ILE A 505 -17.66 -11.30 -19.17
CA ILE A 505 -18.91 -10.52 -19.10
C ILE A 505 -20.12 -11.40 -19.41
N GLU A 506 -19.99 -12.34 -20.34
CA GLU A 506 -21.09 -13.29 -20.65
C GLU A 506 -21.34 -14.22 -19.46
N GLY A 507 -20.30 -14.80 -18.87
CA GLY A 507 -20.40 -15.63 -17.67
C GLY A 507 -21.00 -14.85 -16.49
N TRP A 508 -20.53 -13.61 -16.24
CA TRP A 508 -21.09 -12.71 -15.24
C TRP A 508 -22.58 -12.43 -15.48
N ASN A 509 -22.98 -12.22 -16.75
CA ASN A 509 -24.36 -11.93 -17.10
C ASN A 509 -25.28 -13.15 -16.95
N GLN A 510 -24.84 -14.35 -17.35
CA GLN A 510 -25.58 -15.59 -17.18
C GLN A 510 -25.81 -15.91 -15.70
N GLU A 511 -24.75 -15.76 -14.91
CA GLU A 511 -24.84 -16.03 -13.48
C GLU A 511 -25.76 -15.00 -12.77
N ARG A 512 -25.71 -13.73 -13.16
CA ARG A 512 -26.62 -12.71 -12.67
C ARG A 512 -28.08 -13.04 -12.94
N GLN A 513 -28.38 -13.68 -14.06
CA GLN A 513 -29.74 -14.11 -14.40
C GLN A 513 -30.17 -15.34 -13.58
N THR A 514 -29.23 -16.24 -13.30
CA THR A 514 -29.47 -17.46 -12.54
C THR A 514 -29.62 -17.18 -11.03
N ASN A 515 -28.79 -16.28 -10.51
CA ASN A 515 -28.73 -15.95 -9.07
C ASN A 515 -28.91 -14.42 -8.87
N PRO A 516 -30.09 -13.84 -9.10
CA PRO A 516 -30.25 -12.39 -9.14
C PRO A 516 -30.06 -11.70 -7.78
N SER A 517 -30.19 -12.42 -6.67
CA SER A 517 -30.03 -11.91 -5.31
C SER A 517 -28.58 -11.79 -4.86
N ASP A 518 -27.67 -12.53 -5.50
CA ASP A 518 -26.28 -12.58 -5.07
C ASP A 518 -25.54 -11.26 -5.35
N SER A 519 -24.78 -10.80 -4.39
CA SER A 519 -23.83 -9.71 -4.59
C SER A 519 -22.65 -10.21 -5.42
N ARG A 520 -22.21 -9.40 -6.39
CA ARG A 520 -21.12 -9.78 -7.30
C ARG A 520 -20.25 -8.63 -7.69
N ILE A 521 -18.99 -8.96 -8.00
CA ILE A 521 -17.98 -8.01 -8.46
C ILE A 521 -17.11 -8.63 -9.55
N ILE A 522 -16.73 -7.84 -10.52
CA ILE A 522 -15.69 -8.21 -11.48
C ILE A 522 -14.37 -7.58 -11.02
N LEU A 523 -13.34 -8.39 -10.90
CA LEU A 523 -12.04 -7.95 -10.39
C LEU A 523 -10.96 -8.06 -11.47
N THR A 524 -10.14 -7.04 -11.57
CA THR A 524 -8.95 -7.01 -12.42
C THR A 524 -7.88 -6.13 -11.78
N HIS A 525 -6.65 -6.24 -12.21
CA HIS A 525 -5.56 -5.43 -11.64
C HIS A 525 -5.42 -4.06 -12.32
N ALA A 526 -5.94 -3.85 -13.53
CA ALA A 526 -5.76 -2.63 -14.32
C ALA A 526 -7.02 -1.76 -14.34
N ASN A 527 -6.86 -0.44 -14.12
CA ASN A 527 -8.00 0.51 -14.12
C ASN A 527 -8.66 0.67 -15.48
N ASP A 528 -7.93 0.46 -16.57
CA ASP A 528 -8.49 0.53 -17.93
C ASP A 528 -9.47 -0.61 -18.16
N GLU A 529 -9.08 -1.81 -17.73
CA GLU A 529 -9.97 -2.97 -17.74
C GLU A 529 -11.23 -2.74 -16.90
N VAL A 530 -11.08 -2.11 -15.74
CA VAL A 530 -12.25 -1.78 -14.87
C VAL A 530 -13.25 -0.90 -15.62
N ARG A 531 -12.79 0.12 -16.34
CA ARG A 531 -13.69 1.02 -17.09
C ARG A 531 -14.42 0.29 -18.19
N GLU A 532 -13.70 -0.52 -18.94
CA GLU A 532 -14.27 -1.28 -20.05
C GLU A 532 -15.25 -2.34 -19.55
N LEU A 533 -14.87 -3.09 -18.53
CA LEU A 533 -15.74 -4.09 -17.90
C LEU A 533 -17.00 -3.45 -17.28
N ASN A 534 -16.89 -2.28 -16.63
CA ASN A 534 -18.06 -1.53 -16.16
C ASN A 534 -18.99 -1.12 -17.30
N SER A 535 -18.42 -0.65 -18.43
CA SER A 535 -19.20 -0.27 -19.61
C SER A 535 -19.91 -1.47 -20.24
N MET A 536 -19.19 -2.59 -20.40
CA MET A 536 -19.76 -3.81 -20.98
C MET A 536 -20.85 -4.42 -20.06
N ALA A 537 -20.63 -4.48 -18.76
CA ALA A 537 -21.61 -4.97 -17.79
C ALA A 537 -22.86 -4.07 -17.78
N ARG A 538 -22.67 -2.75 -17.76
CA ARG A 538 -23.78 -1.78 -17.82
C ARG A 538 -24.59 -1.92 -19.11
N SER A 539 -23.94 -2.16 -20.25
CA SER A 539 -24.62 -2.41 -21.53
C SER A 539 -25.50 -3.66 -21.48
N LYS A 540 -25.04 -4.74 -20.83
CA LYS A 540 -25.86 -5.94 -20.61
C LYS A 540 -27.08 -5.66 -19.72
N MET A 541 -26.92 -4.86 -18.66
CA MET A 541 -28.02 -4.43 -17.78
C MET A 541 -29.04 -3.59 -18.54
N ARG A 542 -28.55 -2.67 -19.41
CA ARG A 542 -29.41 -1.84 -20.26
C ARG A 542 -30.20 -2.67 -21.26
N ALA A 543 -29.53 -3.60 -21.94
CA ALA A 543 -30.19 -4.51 -22.89
C ALA A 543 -31.23 -5.42 -22.22
N ALA A 544 -31.03 -5.76 -20.97
CA ALA A 544 -31.99 -6.52 -20.17
C ALA A 544 -33.16 -5.68 -19.60
N GLY A 545 -33.25 -4.38 -19.89
CA GLY A 545 -34.29 -3.48 -19.40
C GLY A 545 -34.25 -3.21 -17.89
N GLN A 546 -33.11 -3.43 -17.23
CA GLN A 546 -32.98 -3.33 -15.78
C GLN A 546 -32.49 -1.97 -15.30
N LEU A 547 -32.20 -1.04 -16.21
CA LEU A 547 -31.79 0.31 -15.90
C LEU A 547 -32.88 1.32 -16.29
N GLY A 548 -33.18 2.23 -15.37
CA GLY A 548 -34.07 3.37 -15.64
C GLY A 548 -33.45 4.42 -16.55
N ALA A 549 -34.02 5.63 -16.58
CA ALA A 549 -33.51 6.74 -17.34
C ALA A 549 -32.15 7.20 -16.79
N ASP A 550 -31.25 7.63 -17.69
CA ASP A 550 -29.94 8.13 -17.34
C ASP A 550 -30.02 9.55 -16.74
N ALA A 551 -29.35 9.74 -15.63
CA ALA A 551 -29.04 11.04 -15.05
C ALA A 551 -27.54 11.30 -15.16
N THR A 552 -27.16 12.44 -15.74
CA THR A 552 -25.74 12.85 -15.80
C THR A 552 -25.37 13.49 -14.47
N ILE A 553 -24.40 12.89 -13.79
CA ILE A 553 -23.92 13.33 -12.47
C ILE A 553 -22.44 13.70 -12.59
N LYS A 554 -22.06 14.84 -12.03
CA LYS A 554 -20.67 15.27 -11.90
C LYS A 554 -20.02 14.56 -10.73
N ALA A 555 -19.50 13.36 -10.98
CA ALA A 555 -18.72 12.61 -9.99
C ALA A 555 -17.29 13.14 -9.85
N ALA A 556 -16.60 12.79 -8.76
CA ALA A 556 -15.22 13.22 -8.49
C ALA A 556 -14.20 12.86 -9.60
N ARG A 557 -14.53 11.85 -10.44
CA ARG A 557 -13.73 11.38 -11.57
C ARG A 557 -14.28 11.82 -12.94
N GLY A 558 -15.03 12.90 -12.97
CA GLY A 558 -15.68 13.44 -14.16
C GLY A 558 -17.17 13.05 -14.27
N GLU A 559 -17.81 13.53 -15.32
CA GLU A 559 -19.22 13.25 -15.56
C GLU A 559 -19.47 11.76 -15.81
N ARG A 560 -20.53 11.25 -15.22
CA ARG A 560 -20.99 9.86 -15.32
C ARG A 560 -22.49 9.84 -15.52
N GLN A 561 -22.94 8.87 -16.28
CA GLN A 561 -24.36 8.57 -16.38
C GLN A 561 -24.70 7.46 -15.38
N PHE A 562 -25.65 7.74 -14.50
CA PHE A 562 -26.23 6.75 -13.61
C PHE A 562 -27.73 6.64 -13.82
N ALA A 563 -28.24 5.44 -13.65
CA ALA A 563 -29.66 5.16 -13.72
C ALA A 563 -30.10 4.37 -12.48
N SER A 564 -31.38 4.41 -12.16
CA SER A 564 -31.94 3.44 -11.21
C SER A 564 -31.63 2.01 -11.69
N GLY A 565 -31.16 1.15 -10.80
CA GLY A 565 -30.67 -0.20 -11.10
C GLY A 565 -29.17 -0.31 -11.34
N ASP A 566 -28.44 0.79 -11.54
CA ASP A 566 -26.98 0.75 -11.69
C ASP A 566 -26.29 0.29 -10.38
N ARG A 567 -25.24 -0.49 -10.52
CA ARG A 567 -24.32 -0.79 -9.41
C ARG A 567 -23.32 0.35 -9.25
N ILE A 568 -23.11 0.80 -8.03
CA ILE A 568 -22.10 1.79 -7.71
C ILE A 568 -21.17 1.35 -6.60
N ILE A 569 -20.00 1.98 -6.57
CA ILE A 569 -19.00 1.87 -5.52
C ILE A 569 -18.74 3.26 -4.94
N PHE A 570 -18.73 3.37 -3.62
CA PHE A 570 -18.30 4.56 -2.91
C PHE A 570 -16.77 4.58 -2.85
N LEU A 571 -16.15 5.71 -3.18
CA LEU A 571 -14.70 5.83 -3.36
C LEU A 571 -14.00 6.57 -2.21
N ARG A 572 -14.77 7.00 -1.19
CA ARG A 572 -14.25 7.73 -0.04
C ARG A 572 -15.14 7.47 1.18
N ASN A 573 -14.50 7.42 2.35
CA ASN A 573 -15.22 7.35 3.61
C ASN A 573 -15.99 8.64 3.89
N GLU A 574 -17.26 8.52 4.27
CA GLU A 574 -18.08 9.65 4.72
C GLU A 574 -18.92 9.22 5.92
N ARG A 575 -18.51 9.72 7.10
CA ARG A 575 -19.13 9.33 8.38
C ARG A 575 -20.59 9.78 8.45
N GLY A 576 -20.91 10.95 7.91
CA GLY A 576 -22.28 11.49 7.89
C GLY A 576 -23.25 10.61 7.09
N LEU A 577 -22.76 9.94 6.06
CA LEU A 577 -23.54 9.01 5.23
C LEU A 577 -23.41 7.56 5.69
N GLY A 578 -22.51 7.27 6.61
CA GLY A 578 -22.22 5.90 7.05
C GLY A 578 -21.60 5.01 5.96
N VAL A 579 -20.99 5.59 4.92
CA VAL A 579 -20.37 4.85 3.81
C VAL A 579 -18.86 4.87 3.91
N LYS A 580 -18.23 3.81 3.41
CA LYS A 580 -16.78 3.63 3.39
C LYS A 580 -16.29 3.50 1.95
N ASN A 581 -14.99 3.76 1.77
CA ASN A 581 -14.34 3.44 0.50
C ASN A 581 -14.49 1.93 0.21
N GLY A 582 -15.03 1.60 -0.98
CA GLY A 582 -15.31 0.21 -1.35
C GLY A 582 -16.73 -0.27 -0.99
N THR A 583 -17.56 0.50 -0.27
CA THR A 583 -18.97 0.16 -0.09
C THR A 583 -19.66 0.06 -1.45
N LEU A 584 -20.32 -1.07 -1.69
CA LEU A 584 -21.10 -1.33 -2.89
C LEU A 584 -22.60 -1.11 -2.62
N GLY A 585 -23.32 -0.74 -3.67
CA GLY A 585 -24.76 -0.59 -3.60
C GLY A 585 -25.42 -0.49 -4.96
N THR A 586 -26.74 -0.53 -4.97
CA THR A 586 -27.58 -0.38 -6.16
C THR A 586 -28.30 0.96 -6.10
N VAL A 587 -28.27 1.71 -7.17
CA VAL A 587 -28.96 3.00 -7.29
C VAL A 587 -30.47 2.76 -7.25
N ALA A 588 -31.13 3.28 -6.24
CA ALA A 588 -32.56 3.29 -6.14
C ALA A 588 -33.18 4.44 -6.97
N ARG A 589 -32.58 5.63 -6.88
CA ARG A 589 -32.94 6.83 -7.63
C ARG A 589 -31.71 7.66 -7.97
N ALA A 590 -31.68 8.24 -9.15
CA ALA A 590 -30.65 9.15 -9.59
C ALA A 590 -31.26 10.38 -10.26
N SER A 591 -30.71 11.57 -9.94
CA SER A 591 -30.95 12.83 -10.64
C SER A 591 -29.63 13.58 -10.78
N ALA A 592 -29.60 14.64 -11.54
CA ALA A 592 -28.38 15.45 -11.70
C ALA A 592 -27.85 16.01 -10.36
N GLN A 593 -28.70 16.18 -9.35
CA GLN A 593 -28.40 16.85 -8.08
C GLN A 593 -28.35 15.91 -6.88
N SER A 594 -28.97 14.73 -6.96
CA SER A 594 -29.09 13.82 -5.82
C SER A 594 -29.12 12.36 -6.25
N MET A 595 -28.68 11.50 -5.35
CA MET A 595 -28.72 10.05 -5.52
C MET A 595 -29.20 9.36 -4.25
N ALA A 596 -30.01 8.32 -4.39
CA ALA A 596 -30.35 7.39 -3.34
C ALA A 596 -29.86 5.98 -3.73
N VAL A 597 -29.15 5.33 -2.83
CA VAL A 597 -28.47 4.05 -3.04
C VAL A 597 -28.86 3.08 -1.93
N ARG A 598 -29.24 1.88 -2.30
CA ARG A 598 -29.38 0.77 -1.36
C ARG A 598 -28.06 0.02 -1.33
N THR A 599 -27.37 0.09 -0.21
CA THR A 599 -26.10 -0.62 0.00
C THR A 599 -26.33 -2.12 0.14
N ASP A 600 -25.30 -2.94 -0.10
CA ASP A 600 -25.39 -4.40 -0.05
C ASP A 600 -25.67 -4.94 1.36
N ASP A 601 -25.45 -4.13 2.41
CA ASP A 601 -25.85 -4.41 3.79
C ASP A 601 -27.32 -4.01 4.11
N GLY A 602 -28.08 -3.59 3.09
CA GLY A 602 -29.51 -3.30 3.16
C GLY A 602 -29.87 -1.88 3.59
N ARG A 603 -28.91 -1.00 3.89
CA ARG A 603 -29.18 0.39 4.27
C ARG A 603 -29.51 1.23 3.03
N GLU A 604 -30.36 2.22 3.21
CA GLU A 604 -30.61 3.25 2.20
C GLU A 604 -29.79 4.50 2.53
N VAL A 605 -28.98 4.96 1.57
CA VAL A 605 -28.11 6.13 1.70
C VAL A 605 -28.52 7.13 0.63
N ALA A 606 -28.96 8.31 1.04
CA ALA A 606 -29.30 9.41 0.14
C ALA A 606 -28.37 10.60 0.37
N PHE A 607 -27.93 11.23 -0.72
CA PHE A 607 -27.00 12.36 -0.68
C PHE A 607 -27.16 13.28 -1.88
N ASP A 608 -26.82 14.54 -1.70
CA ASP A 608 -26.66 15.49 -2.78
C ASP A 608 -25.29 15.31 -3.46
N THR A 609 -25.28 15.29 -4.78
CA THR A 609 -24.07 15.05 -5.58
C THR A 609 -23.02 16.17 -5.45
N LYS A 610 -23.44 17.37 -5.04
CA LYS A 610 -22.56 18.49 -4.70
C LYS A 610 -21.78 18.26 -3.39
N ASP A 611 -22.39 17.55 -2.41
CA ASP A 611 -21.80 17.32 -1.09
C ASP A 611 -20.97 16.04 -1.07
N TYR A 612 -21.37 15.04 -1.87
CA TYR A 612 -20.63 13.79 -2.02
C TYR A 612 -20.61 13.32 -3.49
N ALA A 613 -19.46 13.50 -4.12
CA ALA A 613 -19.23 13.14 -5.53
C ALA A 613 -18.32 11.92 -5.73
N HIS A 614 -17.83 11.27 -4.64
CA HIS A 614 -16.88 10.18 -4.70
C HIS A 614 -17.55 8.82 -4.97
N ILE A 615 -18.17 8.69 -6.13
CA ILE A 615 -18.84 7.49 -6.62
C ILE A 615 -18.34 7.10 -8.01
N ASP A 616 -18.43 5.83 -8.36
CA ASP A 616 -18.24 5.31 -9.72
C ASP A 616 -19.13 4.08 -9.94
N HIS A 617 -19.19 3.56 -11.18
CA HIS A 617 -19.88 2.28 -11.42
C HIS A 617 -19.18 1.16 -10.66
N GLY A 618 -19.94 0.28 -10.08
CA GLY A 618 -19.52 -0.78 -9.16
C GLY A 618 -19.71 -2.20 -9.70
N TYR A 619 -19.84 -2.39 -11.01
CA TYR A 619 -19.85 -3.74 -11.62
C TYR A 619 -18.46 -4.36 -11.59
N ALA A 620 -17.43 -3.55 -11.84
CA ALA A 620 -16.03 -3.96 -11.80
C ALA A 620 -15.20 -3.01 -10.94
N ALA A 621 -14.19 -3.55 -10.28
CA ALA A 621 -13.22 -2.81 -9.47
C ALA A 621 -11.79 -3.37 -9.65
N THR A 622 -10.78 -2.59 -9.26
CA THR A 622 -9.44 -3.14 -9.14
C THR A 622 -9.33 -4.04 -7.91
N ILE A 623 -8.47 -5.04 -7.99
CA ILE A 623 -8.17 -5.97 -6.88
C ILE A 623 -7.80 -5.19 -5.60
N HIS A 624 -7.05 -4.10 -5.73
CA HIS A 624 -6.72 -3.21 -4.61
C HIS A 624 -7.93 -2.59 -3.92
N LYS A 625 -8.90 -2.11 -4.72
CA LYS A 625 -10.13 -1.52 -4.15
C LYS A 625 -11.05 -2.57 -3.52
N ALA A 626 -10.88 -3.82 -3.92
CA ALA A 626 -11.60 -4.94 -3.34
C ALA A 626 -11.01 -5.42 -2.00
N GLN A 627 -9.88 -4.88 -1.56
CA GLN A 627 -9.36 -5.18 -0.22
C GLN A 627 -10.39 -4.81 0.85
N GLY A 628 -10.69 -5.76 1.73
CA GLY A 628 -11.75 -5.58 2.73
C GLY A 628 -13.17 -5.88 2.25
N MET A 629 -13.44 -5.95 0.94
CA MET A 629 -14.75 -6.32 0.41
C MET A 629 -15.04 -7.81 0.62
N THR A 630 -16.34 -8.11 0.73
CA THR A 630 -16.86 -9.48 0.66
C THR A 630 -18.10 -9.46 -0.20
N VAL A 631 -18.16 -10.35 -1.18
CA VAL A 631 -19.28 -10.54 -2.10
C VAL A 631 -19.64 -12.02 -2.15
N ASP A 632 -20.81 -12.33 -2.67
CA ASP A 632 -21.18 -13.74 -2.84
C ASP A 632 -20.38 -14.37 -3.98
N ARG A 633 -20.15 -13.60 -5.07
CA ARG A 633 -19.44 -14.08 -6.27
C ARG A 633 -18.44 -13.08 -6.82
N ALA A 634 -17.27 -13.58 -7.20
CA ALA A 634 -16.18 -12.77 -7.77
C ALA A 634 -15.75 -13.32 -9.13
N HIS A 635 -15.82 -12.50 -10.16
CA HIS A 635 -15.34 -12.80 -11.49
C HIS A 635 -13.97 -12.13 -11.68
N VAL A 636 -12.93 -12.90 -11.94
CA VAL A 636 -11.56 -12.38 -11.98
C VAL A 636 -11.03 -12.40 -13.40
N LEU A 637 -10.72 -11.22 -13.95
CA LEU A 637 -9.97 -11.11 -15.19
C LEU A 637 -8.47 -11.16 -14.87
N ALA A 638 -7.89 -12.34 -15.04
CA ALA A 638 -6.45 -12.52 -14.92
C ALA A 638 -5.76 -12.17 -16.24
N THR A 639 -4.84 -11.20 -16.20
CA THR A 639 -4.05 -10.78 -17.36
C THR A 639 -2.55 -10.86 -17.01
N PRO A 640 -1.65 -10.94 -18.01
CA PRO A 640 -0.22 -10.94 -17.76
C PRO A 640 0.19 -9.77 -16.87
N GLY A 641 0.80 -10.07 -15.72
CA GLY A 641 1.15 -9.09 -14.68
C GLY A 641 0.35 -9.20 -13.38
N MET A 642 -0.64 -10.08 -13.31
CA MET A 642 -1.26 -10.47 -12.05
C MET A 642 -0.31 -11.43 -11.31
N ASP A 643 0.06 -11.08 -10.09
CA ASP A 643 0.94 -11.86 -9.23
C ASP A 643 0.18 -12.76 -8.26
N SER A 644 0.90 -13.58 -7.50
CA SER A 644 0.32 -14.50 -6.52
C SER A 644 -0.46 -13.75 -5.41
N HIS A 645 0.02 -12.58 -4.99
CA HIS A 645 -0.64 -11.78 -3.98
C HIS A 645 -1.96 -11.19 -4.50
N SER A 646 -1.95 -10.63 -5.70
CA SER A 646 -3.16 -10.14 -6.38
C SER A 646 -4.15 -11.29 -6.62
N ALA A 647 -3.66 -12.48 -7.02
CA ALA A 647 -4.49 -13.67 -7.14
C ALA A 647 -5.13 -14.04 -5.80
N TYR A 648 -4.35 -14.06 -4.73
CA TYR A 648 -4.86 -14.32 -3.38
C TYR A 648 -5.93 -13.31 -2.96
N VAL A 649 -5.66 -12.00 -3.13
CA VAL A 649 -6.65 -10.97 -2.79
C VAL A 649 -7.92 -11.13 -3.62
N ALA A 650 -7.83 -11.31 -4.93
CA ALA A 650 -8.99 -11.42 -5.82
C ALA A 650 -9.84 -12.66 -5.53
N MET A 651 -9.19 -13.83 -5.50
CA MET A 651 -9.84 -15.13 -5.34
C MET A 651 -10.31 -15.40 -3.91
N SER A 652 -9.94 -14.57 -2.94
CA SER A 652 -10.41 -14.66 -1.55
C SER A 652 -11.59 -13.72 -1.23
N ARG A 653 -12.15 -12.99 -2.19
CA ARG A 653 -13.24 -12.01 -1.93
C ARG A 653 -14.63 -12.62 -1.88
N HIS A 654 -14.86 -13.74 -2.54
CA HIS A 654 -16.17 -14.39 -2.66
C HIS A 654 -16.54 -15.24 -1.44
N ARG A 655 -17.84 -15.52 -1.31
CA ARG A 655 -18.39 -16.49 -0.36
C ARG A 655 -18.71 -17.82 -1.06
N GLU A 656 -19.28 -17.74 -2.27
CA GLU A 656 -19.83 -18.88 -2.99
C GLU A 656 -19.06 -19.22 -4.29
N GLY A 657 -18.40 -18.25 -4.91
CA GLY A 657 -17.67 -18.52 -6.13
C GLY A 657 -17.13 -17.31 -6.88
#